data_daf2b0198bae5a8c518933e9cac780bc
#
_entry.id   daf2b0198bae5a8c518933e9cac780bc
#
_cell.length_a   1.000
_cell.length_b   1.000
_cell.length_c   1.000
_cell.angle_alpha   90.00
_cell.angle_beta   90.00
_cell.angle_gamma   90.00
#
_symmetry.space_group_name_H-M   'P 1'
#
loop_
_entity.id
_entity.type
_entity.pdbx_description
1 polymer ?
#
loop_
_entity_poly.entity_id
_entity_poly.type
_entity_poly.pdbx_seq_one_letter_code
_entity_poly.pdbx_strand_id
1 'polypeptide(L)'
;MTPIFIPKRHALALALGTAFASLTPPASAQTAVAPGTTVLAPVIVTGNPLRSADLATPSSVLSGDGLVLRRGSTLGETLDGLPGVSSSYFGPNASRPVIRGQDGDRIRVLGNAGASLDASSLSFDHAVPIDPLVVERIEVLRGPAALQYGGSAVGGVVNAIDNRIPRVAVGGPSGSAELRFGGAAAERGAGALVEAGGSGFALHADAFWRKTSDLRVPSFDRPVGTGTERRDRIVNSASRADGGAFGGSMVWERGYLGASVDTYRNTYGTVAEESVIIRMKRDKFAVAGELRGLDGPIRTVRGQVQSADYKHEEVEGSGAVGTTFKNKGSDSRFELEHMPVALATGTLRGVLGLQTENARFSALGEEAFVPSTKTVQAAGFVFEEFAFGDVKLTAGGRAERTRVDSAGDAPDAVEVKFGPAASRRFSTHSAAVGGLVDLSPQWQLSANLAYTERAPTYAELYANGVHIATAAFERGNADTAKEKGANVDVALQWKDGATRVKAGAFASRFANYITLAATGEPDFINAAGEALPVYAFTGVPARLSGLEFEGQWRVVDGAQRIDLDGKLDLTRASNRATGEPLPRIAPMRTTLGFNWGQGALTARGEVVHAASQTRVPAGDVPTGSYTLVILSTSCSIKLGGADGLVFVKLTNLGNALAYNAASISTVRPLSPLPGRGVMAGLRVGF
;
A
#
# COMPACT_ATOMS: atom_id res chain seq x y z
N MET A 1 48.44 37.10 -10.74
CA MET A 1 47.96 36.73 -9.38
C MET A 1 46.45 36.65 -9.42
N THR A 2 45.96 35.47 -9.59
CA THR A 2 44.52 35.15 -9.68
C THR A 2 44.03 34.68 -8.32
N PRO A 3 42.93 35.19 -7.76
CA PRO A 3 42.42 34.72 -6.44
C PRO A 3 41.66 33.39 -6.61
N ILE A 4 42.00 32.44 -5.77
CA ILE A 4 41.39 31.13 -5.66
C ILE A 4 40.01 31.26 -4.96
N PHE A 5 38.98 30.87 -5.68
CA PHE A 5 37.62 30.76 -5.13
C PHE A 5 37.48 29.49 -4.27
N ILE A 6 37.28 29.65 -2.97
CA ILE A 6 36.96 28.54 -2.04
C ILE A 6 35.43 28.40 -1.98
N PRO A 7 34.86 27.22 -2.27
CA PRO A 7 33.41 27.06 -2.25
C PRO A 7 32.85 27.01 -0.82
N LYS A 8 31.75 27.72 -0.59
CA LYS A 8 30.98 27.82 0.67
C LYS A 8 30.35 26.51 1.16
N ARG A 9 31.10 25.43 1.27
CA ARG A 9 30.57 24.14 1.75
C ARG A 9 30.71 23.90 3.26
N HIS A 10 31.39 24.75 4.01
CA HIS A 10 31.70 24.53 5.43
C HIS A 10 30.78 25.27 6.43
N ALA A 11 29.93 26.17 5.97
CA ALA A 11 29.06 26.95 6.84
C ALA A 11 27.83 26.16 7.38
N LEU A 12 27.41 25.10 6.65
CA LEU A 12 26.22 24.34 7.04
C LEU A 12 26.52 23.27 8.13
N ALA A 13 27.74 22.76 8.16
CA ALA A 13 28.16 21.79 9.18
C ALA A 13 28.36 22.46 10.55
N LEU A 14 28.78 23.72 10.58
CA LEU A 14 29.00 24.48 11.83
C LEU A 14 27.66 24.95 12.45
N ALA A 15 26.64 25.26 11.62
CA ALA A 15 25.31 25.67 12.11
C ALA A 15 24.51 24.51 12.75
N LEU A 16 24.71 23.28 12.30
CA LEU A 16 24.09 22.10 12.94
C LEU A 16 24.78 21.73 14.27
N GLY A 17 26.10 21.92 14.37
CA GLY A 17 26.86 21.68 15.61
C GLY A 17 26.51 22.65 16.74
N THR A 18 26.25 23.92 16.42
CA THR A 18 25.91 24.95 17.43
C THR A 18 24.45 24.90 17.89
N ALA A 19 23.52 24.40 17.06
CA ALA A 19 22.12 24.22 17.47
C ALA A 19 21.94 23.06 18.46
N PHE A 20 22.84 22.08 18.49
CA PHE A 20 22.82 20.97 19.45
C PHE A 20 23.53 21.28 20.77
N ALA A 21 24.43 22.26 20.81
CA ALA A 21 25.17 22.60 22.02
C ALA A 21 24.41 23.51 23.01
N SER A 22 23.29 24.12 22.62
CA SER A 22 22.53 25.06 23.42
C SER A 22 21.26 24.49 24.10
N LEU A 23 21.00 23.18 23.97
CA LEU A 23 19.85 22.50 24.57
C LEU A 23 20.23 21.55 25.70
N THR A 24 21.15 21.95 26.59
CA THR A 24 21.34 21.25 27.86
C THR A 24 20.45 21.89 28.92
N PRO A 25 19.37 21.22 29.38
CA PRO A 25 18.62 21.67 30.55
C PRO A 25 19.47 21.44 31.83
N PRO A 26 19.33 22.25 32.89
CA PRO A 26 20.02 22.03 34.14
C PRO A 26 19.55 20.70 34.75
N ALA A 27 20.50 19.90 35.18
CA ALA A 27 20.26 18.63 35.85
C ALA A 27 19.59 18.83 37.20
N SER A 28 18.30 18.59 37.28
CA SER A 28 17.60 18.32 38.52
C SER A 28 17.59 16.82 38.75
N ALA A 29 18.30 16.34 39.75
CA ALA A 29 18.33 14.93 40.14
C ALA A 29 16.94 14.49 40.63
N GLN A 30 16.15 13.89 39.79
CA GLN A 30 15.01 13.08 40.20
C GLN A 30 15.44 11.60 40.22
N THR A 31 15.22 10.97 41.35
CA THR A 31 15.42 9.53 41.59
C THR A 31 14.70 8.74 40.49
N ALA A 32 15.49 8.08 39.65
CA ALA A 32 14.97 7.22 38.58
C ALA A 32 14.26 6.00 39.20
N VAL A 33 12.94 5.95 39.04
CA VAL A 33 12.20 4.70 39.11
C VAL A 33 12.67 3.87 37.90
N ALA A 34 13.20 2.67 38.14
CA ALA A 34 13.62 1.76 37.09
C ALA A 34 12.44 1.53 36.11
N PRO A 35 12.63 1.75 34.81
CA PRO A 35 11.56 1.48 33.86
C PRO A 35 11.33 -0.03 33.85
N GLY A 36 10.15 -0.44 34.32
CA GLY A 36 9.67 -1.79 34.08
C GLY A 36 9.75 -2.08 32.59
N THR A 37 10.33 -3.21 32.23
CA THR A 37 10.42 -3.69 30.85
C THR A 37 8.99 -3.74 30.32
N THR A 38 8.59 -2.75 29.54
CA THR A 38 7.32 -2.76 28.82
C THR A 38 7.46 -3.84 27.76
N VAL A 39 7.04 -5.04 28.06
CA VAL A 39 6.85 -6.08 27.05
C VAL A 39 5.76 -5.54 26.14
N LEU A 40 6.16 -5.04 24.96
CA LEU A 40 5.20 -4.63 23.94
C LEU A 40 4.29 -5.82 23.66
N ALA A 41 2.99 -5.61 23.82
CA ALA A 41 2.00 -6.63 23.47
C ALA A 41 2.27 -7.11 22.03
N PRO A 42 2.20 -8.42 21.77
CA PRO A 42 2.46 -8.95 20.44
C PRO A 42 1.53 -8.26 19.43
N VAL A 43 2.09 -7.77 18.32
CA VAL A 43 1.32 -7.13 17.26
C VAL A 43 0.47 -8.19 16.58
N ILE A 44 -0.81 -8.21 16.89
CA ILE A 44 -1.76 -9.13 16.27
C ILE A 44 -2.02 -8.65 14.85
N VAL A 45 -1.68 -9.48 13.86
CA VAL A 45 -2.00 -9.22 12.46
C VAL A 45 -3.46 -9.59 12.22
N THR A 46 -4.32 -8.58 12.06
CA THR A 46 -5.76 -8.81 11.83
C THR A 46 -6.05 -9.33 10.43
N GLY A 47 -5.08 -9.21 9.51
CA GLY A 47 -5.07 -9.89 8.23
C GLY A 47 -4.89 -11.42 8.33
N ASN A 48 -4.72 -12.01 9.53
CA ASN A 48 -4.89 -13.44 9.78
C ASN A 48 -6.25 -13.65 10.46
N PRO A 49 -7.16 -14.48 9.91
CA PRO A 49 -8.49 -14.69 10.51
C PRO A 49 -8.43 -15.27 11.92
N LEU A 50 -7.39 -16.04 12.26
CA LEU A 50 -7.15 -16.57 13.60
C LEU A 50 -6.43 -15.58 14.51
N ARG A 51 -6.01 -14.40 13.99
CA ARG A 51 -5.29 -13.34 14.73
C ARG A 51 -4.05 -13.89 15.46
N SER A 52 -3.39 -14.89 14.89
CA SER A 52 -2.13 -15.43 15.42
C SER A 52 -1.02 -14.40 15.28
N ALA A 53 -0.19 -14.23 16.31
CA ALA A 53 0.93 -13.30 16.32
C ALA A 53 2.05 -13.76 15.36
N ASP A 54 2.33 -15.05 15.34
CA ASP A 54 3.35 -15.66 14.49
C ASP A 54 2.71 -16.25 13.23
N LEU A 55 3.05 -15.70 12.09
CA LEU A 55 2.58 -16.13 10.78
C LEU A 55 3.67 -16.88 10.02
N ALA A 56 3.31 -18.01 9.43
CA ALA A 56 4.16 -18.68 8.44
C ALA A 56 4.41 -17.77 7.21
N THR A 57 3.50 -16.82 6.97
CA THR A 57 3.53 -15.89 5.82
C THR A 57 4.35 -14.64 6.12
N PRO A 58 5.20 -14.18 5.18
CA PRO A 58 5.88 -12.90 5.30
C PRO A 58 4.89 -11.75 5.47
N SER A 59 4.97 -11.03 6.57
CA SER A 59 4.11 -9.87 6.86
C SER A 59 4.94 -8.69 7.35
N SER A 60 4.43 -7.49 7.14
CA SER A 60 4.97 -6.24 7.73
C SER A 60 3.82 -5.45 8.33
N VAL A 61 4.06 -4.82 9.47
CA VAL A 61 3.08 -3.98 10.15
C VAL A 61 3.70 -2.63 10.44
N LEU A 62 3.00 -1.56 10.06
CA LEU A 62 3.32 -0.19 10.41
C LEU A 62 2.27 0.34 11.37
N SER A 63 2.67 0.81 12.54
CA SER A 63 1.78 1.39 13.56
C SER A 63 2.55 2.36 14.47
N GLY A 64 1.83 3.11 15.30
CA GLY A 64 2.41 4.03 16.27
C GLY A 64 3.37 5.04 15.63
N ASP A 65 4.43 5.41 16.35
CA ASP A 65 5.42 6.40 15.90
C ASP A 65 6.13 5.98 14.61
N GLY A 66 6.34 4.67 14.39
CA GLY A 66 6.91 4.14 13.15
C GLY A 66 6.06 4.47 11.92
N LEU A 67 4.73 4.42 12.05
CA LEU A 67 3.81 4.86 11.00
C LEU A 67 3.84 6.39 10.87
N VAL A 68 3.78 7.14 11.97
CA VAL A 68 3.78 8.62 11.97
C VAL A 68 4.98 9.18 11.22
N LEU A 69 6.18 8.70 11.53
CA LEU A 69 7.43 9.16 10.91
C LEU A 69 7.58 8.71 9.44
N ARG A 70 6.83 7.68 9.03
CA ARG A 70 6.90 7.12 7.68
C ARG A 70 5.81 7.61 6.76
N ARG A 71 4.69 8.15 7.27
CA ARG A 71 3.56 8.64 6.47
C ARG A 71 4.00 9.53 5.33
N GLY A 72 3.62 9.15 4.10
CA GLY A 72 3.65 9.96 2.91
C GLY A 72 2.26 10.51 2.56
N SER A 73 2.13 11.13 1.40
CA SER A 73 0.84 11.65 0.92
C SER A 73 -0.07 10.55 0.38
N THR A 74 0.48 9.41 0.00
CA THR A 74 -0.27 8.25 -0.52
C THR A 74 0.05 6.98 0.25
N LEU A 75 -0.81 5.97 0.10
CA LEU A 75 -0.59 4.65 0.69
C LEU A 75 0.66 3.97 0.09
N GLY A 76 0.86 4.09 -1.24
CA GLY A 76 2.02 3.53 -1.91
C GLY A 76 3.33 4.15 -1.41
N GLU A 77 3.41 5.47 -1.27
CA GLU A 77 4.56 6.17 -0.72
C GLU A 77 4.84 5.77 0.75
N THR A 78 3.79 5.66 1.56
CA THR A 78 3.90 5.26 2.98
C THR A 78 4.53 3.88 3.14
N LEU A 79 4.24 2.95 2.22
CA LEU A 79 4.70 1.57 2.27
C LEU A 79 5.99 1.33 1.49
N ASP A 80 6.39 2.26 0.62
CA ASP A 80 7.60 2.13 -0.18
C ASP A 80 8.84 1.96 0.73
N GLY A 81 9.71 1.02 0.38
CA GLY A 81 10.88 0.68 1.20
C GLY A 81 10.61 -0.29 2.36
N LEU A 82 9.40 -0.88 2.48
CA LEU A 82 9.27 -2.17 3.17
C LEU A 82 9.87 -3.28 2.31
N PRO A 83 10.41 -4.36 2.90
CA PRO A 83 10.98 -5.47 2.13
C PRO A 83 10.01 -5.99 1.07
N GLY A 84 10.47 -6.06 -0.19
CA GLY A 84 9.65 -6.50 -1.32
C GLY A 84 8.49 -5.58 -1.70
N VAL A 85 8.39 -4.37 -1.13
CA VAL A 85 7.32 -3.41 -1.43
C VAL A 85 7.91 -2.15 -2.07
N SER A 86 7.41 -1.80 -3.22
CA SER A 86 7.64 -0.54 -3.93
C SER A 86 6.31 0.16 -4.22
N SER A 87 6.35 1.26 -4.94
CA SER A 87 5.14 2.00 -5.31
C SER A 87 5.04 2.19 -6.82
N SER A 88 3.83 2.28 -7.36
CA SER A 88 3.61 2.53 -8.78
C SER A 88 4.01 3.95 -9.21
N TYR A 89 4.00 4.89 -8.30
CA TYR A 89 4.43 6.28 -8.40
C TYR A 89 4.10 6.97 -9.74
N PHE A 90 2.86 7.37 -9.89
CA PHE A 90 2.42 8.26 -10.97
C PHE A 90 2.50 9.74 -10.52
N GLY A 91 3.65 10.14 -10.01
CA GLY A 91 3.80 11.43 -9.32
C GLY A 91 3.36 11.37 -7.84
N PRO A 92 3.33 12.51 -7.14
CA PRO A 92 3.13 12.55 -5.68
C PRO A 92 1.70 12.25 -5.24
N ASN A 93 0.71 12.29 -6.14
CA ASN A 93 -0.70 12.22 -5.79
C ASN A 93 -1.34 10.86 -6.04
N ALA A 94 -0.82 10.08 -6.98
CA ALA A 94 -1.30 8.76 -7.30
C ALA A 94 -0.17 7.74 -7.18
N SER A 95 -0.30 6.83 -6.22
CA SER A 95 0.69 5.79 -5.98
C SER A 95 0.05 4.64 -5.22
N ARG A 96 0.08 3.45 -5.83
CA ARG A 96 -0.38 2.19 -5.24
C ARG A 96 0.82 1.37 -4.75
N PRO A 97 0.63 0.55 -3.72
CA PRO A 97 1.63 -0.44 -3.36
C PRO A 97 1.85 -1.46 -4.48
N VAL A 98 3.11 -1.77 -4.75
CA VAL A 98 3.56 -2.84 -5.64
C VAL A 98 4.31 -3.85 -4.78
N ILE A 99 3.88 -5.10 -4.78
CA ILE A 99 4.48 -6.16 -3.95
C ILE A 99 5.20 -7.14 -4.85
N ARG A 100 6.52 -7.28 -4.70
CA ARG A 100 7.35 -8.20 -5.48
C ARG A 100 7.19 -8.06 -7.01
N GLY A 101 7.00 -6.82 -7.47
CA GLY A 101 6.75 -6.48 -8.86
C GLY A 101 5.35 -6.80 -9.38
N GLN A 102 4.43 -7.16 -8.50
CA GLN A 102 3.01 -7.34 -8.83
C GLN A 102 2.21 -6.12 -8.38
N ASP A 103 1.28 -5.67 -9.19
CA ASP A 103 0.45 -4.48 -8.97
C ASP A 103 -0.98 -4.65 -9.51
N GLY A 104 -1.73 -3.55 -9.56
CA GLY A 104 -3.11 -3.54 -10.02
C GLY A 104 -3.98 -4.49 -9.20
N ASP A 105 -4.77 -5.29 -9.88
CA ASP A 105 -5.69 -6.24 -9.23
C ASP A 105 -5.01 -7.49 -8.64
N ARG A 106 -3.68 -7.62 -8.72
CA ARG A 106 -2.96 -8.67 -7.99
C ARG A 106 -2.67 -8.30 -6.54
N ILE A 107 -2.83 -7.02 -6.19
CA ILE A 107 -2.69 -6.51 -4.83
C ILE A 107 -4.04 -6.00 -4.35
N ARG A 108 -4.58 -6.65 -3.33
CA ARG A 108 -5.83 -6.19 -2.69
C ARG A 108 -5.50 -5.08 -1.70
N VAL A 109 -6.06 -3.89 -1.96
CA VAL A 109 -6.07 -2.80 -0.99
C VAL A 109 -7.39 -2.84 -0.24
N LEU A 110 -7.31 -2.97 1.07
CA LEU A 110 -8.45 -3.15 1.97
C LEU A 110 -8.48 -2.03 3.01
N GLY A 111 -9.69 -1.70 3.44
CA GLY A 111 -9.96 -0.91 4.64
C GLY A 111 -10.71 -1.77 5.66
N ASN A 112 -10.07 -2.08 6.81
CA ASN A 112 -10.63 -2.98 7.83
C ASN A 112 -11.05 -4.35 7.30
N ALA A 113 -10.25 -4.94 6.41
CA ALA A 113 -10.50 -6.21 5.71
C ALA A 113 -11.62 -6.19 4.65
N GLY A 114 -12.24 -5.05 4.35
CA GLY A 114 -13.21 -4.87 3.27
C GLY A 114 -12.59 -4.23 2.03
N ALA A 115 -13.13 -4.51 0.85
CA ALA A 115 -12.63 -4.00 -0.43
C ALA A 115 -12.70 -2.46 -0.51
N SER A 116 -11.73 -1.83 -1.17
CA SER A 116 -11.69 -0.37 -1.33
C SER A 116 -12.82 0.15 -2.21
N LEU A 117 -13.26 -0.63 -3.21
CA LEU A 117 -14.36 -0.30 -4.14
C LEU A 117 -14.17 1.07 -4.82
N ASP A 118 -13.00 1.31 -5.36
CA ASP A 118 -12.60 2.52 -6.09
C ASP A 118 -12.20 2.20 -7.54
N ALA A 119 -11.58 3.14 -8.24
CA ALA A 119 -11.04 2.95 -9.59
C ALA A 119 -9.51 2.93 -9.64
N SER A 120 -8.82 2.88 -8.50
CA SER A 120 -7.36 3.01 -8.45
C SER A 120 -6.59 1.83 -9.06
N SER A 121 -7.24 0.67 -9.27
CA SER A 121 -6.64 -0.46 -9.97
C SER A 121 -6.75 -0.37 -11.50
N LEU A 122 -7.63 0.49 -12.01
CA LEU A 122 -7.84 0.65 -13.45
C LEU A 122 -6.71 1.44 -14.09
N SER A 123 -6.30 2.55 -13.48
CA SER A 123 -5.30 3.44 -14.02
C SER A 123 -4.29 3.89 -12.96
N PHE A 124 -3.07 4.20 -13.41
CA PHE A 124 -1.94 4.55 -12.52
C PHE A 124 -2.08 5.97 -11.92
N ASP A 125 -2.80 6.87 -12.56
CA ASP A 125 -3.08 8.24 -12.11
C ASP A 125 -4.25 8.31 -11.12
N HIS A 126 -4.99 7.22 -10.92
CA HIS A 126 -6.08 7.17 -9.96
C HIS A 126 -5.57 6.89 -8.54
N ALA A 127 -5.72 7.87 -7.65
CA ALA A 127 -5.31 7.73 -6.26
C ALA A 127 -6.19 6.73 -5.49
N VAL A 128 -5.58 6.03 -4.52
CA VAL A 128 -6.32 5.22 -3.55
C VAL A 128 -7.00 6.16 -2.55
N PRO A 129 -8.32 6.07 -2.31
CA PRO A 129 -9.05 6.99 -1.43
C PRO A 129 -8.90 6.62 0.06
N ILE A 130 -7.66 6.49 0.52
CA ILE A 130 -7.27 6.24 1.92
C ILE A 130 -6.17 7.23 2.28
N ASP A 131 -6.45 8.11 3.27
CA ASP A 131 -5.43 9.03 3.77
C ASP A 131 -4.67 8.40 4.96
N PRO A 132 -3.33 8.34 4.90
CA PRO A 132 -2.54 7.78 6.00
C PRO A 132 -2.66 8.53 7.33
N LEU A 133 -3.12 9.80 7.35
CA LEU A 133 -3.26 10.60 8.60
C LEU A 133 -4.28 10.02 9.58
N VAL A 134 -5.33 9.35 9.08
CA VAL A 134 -6.40 8.77 9.90
C VAL A 134 -6.32 7.25 9.99
N VAL A 135 -5.24 6.65 9.50
CA VAL A 135 -4.97 5.22 9.62
C VAL A 135 -4.14 4.97 10.88
N GLU A 136 -4.58 4.05 11.72
CA GLU A 136 -3.86 3.66 12.95
C GLU A 136 -2.78 2.62 12.69
N ARG A 137 -3.04 1.71 11.74
CA ARG A 137 -2.15 0.60 11.40
C ARG A 137 -2.31 0.19 9.95
N ILE A 138 -1.21 -0.16 9.31
CA ILE A 138 -1.19 -0.76 7.97
C ILE A 138 -0.50 -2.11 8.05
N GLU A 139 -1.19 -3.14 7.59
CA GLU A 139 -0.69 -4.49 7.49
C GLU A 139 -0.44 -4.84 6.02
N VAL A 140 0.74 -5.39 5.73
CA VAL A 140 1.11 -5.90 4.41
C VAL A 140 1.35 -7.40 4.53
N LEU A 141 0.50 -8.20 3.89
CA LEU A 141 0.65 -9.64 3.77
C LEU A 141 1.18 -9.95 2.37
N ARG A 142 2.30 -10.67 2.30
CA ARG A 142 2.95 -10.99 1.03
C ARG A 142 2.77 -12.47 0.71
N GLY A 143 2.49 -12.75 -0.56
CA GLY A 143 2.36 -14.12 -1.04
C GLY A 143 1.04 -14.81 -0.66
N PRO A 144 1.03 -16.13 -0.72
CA PRO A 144 -0.19 -16.92 -0.89
C PRO A 144 -1.14 -17.00 0.29
N ALA A 145 -0.74 -16.66 1.51
CA ALA A 145 -1.69 -16.62 2.63
C ALA A 145 -2.72 -15.48 2.50
N ALA A 146 -2.51 -14.59 1.54
CA ALA A 146 -3.48 -13.57 1.17
C ALA A 146 -4.72 -14.12 0.45
N LEU A 147 -4.71 -15.38 0.00
CA LEU A 147 -5.80 -15.99 -0.80
C LEU A 147 -7.19 -15.90 -0.17
N GLN A 148 -7.27 -15.84 1.15
CA GLN A 148 -8.53 -15.67 1.87
C GLN A 148 -9.19 -14.30 1.64
N TYR A 149 -8.47 -13.30 1.12
CA TYR A 149 -8.95 -11.95 0.85
C TYR A 149 -9.38 -11.71 -0.59
N GLY A 150 -9.31 -12.70 -1.44
CA GLY A 150 -9.79 -12.66 -2.83
C GLY A 150 -8.88 -13.43 -3.77
N GLY A 151 -9.44 -13.92 -4.87
CA GLY A 151 -8.67 -14.53 -5.96
C GLY A 151 -7.64 -13.55 -6.56
N SER A 152 -7.90 -12.26 -6.47
CA SER A 152 -6.99 -11.20 -6.88
C SER A 152 -5.84 -10.92 -5.90
N ALA A 153 -5.80 -11.52 -4.71
CA ALA A 153 -4.69 -11.34 -3.76
C ALA A 153 -3.48 -12.24 -4.08
N VAL A 154 -3.15 -12.43 -5.35
CA VAL A 154 -2.05 -13.30 -5.80
C VAL A 154 -0.68 -12.77 -5.36
N GLY A 155 -0.49 -11.46 -5.43
CA GLY A 155 0.75 -10.78 -5.01
C GLY A 155 0.75 -10.41 -3.52
N GLY A 156 -0.41 -10.22 -2.94
CA GLY A 156 -0.54 -9.85 -1.54
C GLY A 156 -1.74 -8.97 -1.20
N VAL A 157 -1.78 -8.55 0.06
CA VAL A 157 -2.82 -7.69 0.62
C VAL A 157 -2.18 -6.53 1.37
N VAL A 158 -2.73 -5.35 1.19
CA VAL A 158 -2.48 -4.18 2.03
C VAL A 158 -3.77 -3.84 2.74
N ASN A 159 -3.79 -3.94 4.06
CA ASN A 159 -4.96 -3.68 4.89
C ASN A 159 -4.71 -2.44 5.76
N ALA A 160 -5.35 -1.34 5.41
CA ALA A 160 -5.37 -0.13 6.21
C ALA A 160 -6.44 -0.26 7.29
N ILE A 161 -6.05 -0.10 8.53
CA ILE A 161 -6.90 -0.30 9.70
C ILE A 161 -7.08 1.04 10.40
N ASP A 162 -8.32 1.44 10.53
CA ASP A 162 -8.81 2.49 11.39
C ASP A 162 -9.71 1.87 12.49
N ASN A 163 -10.15 2.65 13.45
CA ASN A 163 -11.06 2.17 14.50
C ASN A 163 -12.47 2.80 14.37
N ARG A 164 -12.92 3.07 13.16
CA ARG A 164 -14.22 3.71 12.89
C ARG A 164 -15.42 2.91 13.40
N ILE A 165 -15.24 1.59 13.53
CA ILE A 165 -16.17 0.71 14.25
C ILE A 165 -15.41 0.14 15.45
N PRO A 166 -15.48 0.77 16.65
CA PRO A 166 -14.75 0.33 17.82
C PRO A 166 -15.17 -1.09 18.25
N ARG A 167 -14.18 -1.92 18.60
CA ARG A 167 -14.40 -3.35 18.91
C ARG A 167 -14.36 -3.65 20.41
N VAL A 168 -13.99 -2.64 21.20
CA VAL A 168 -13.87 -2.73 22.66
C VAL A 168 -14.49 -1.48 23.29
N ALA A 169 -14.91 -1.60 24.52
CA ALA A 169 -15.41 -0.46 25.27
C ALA A 169 -14.30 0.56 25.52
N VAL A 170 -14.63 1.83 25.43
CA VAL A 170 -13.74 2.95 25.69
C VAL A 170 -14.04 3.48 27.10
N GLY A 171 -13.05 3.47 27.98
CA GLY A 171 -13.24 3.82 29.40
C GLY A 171 -13.40 5.32 29.68
N GLY A 172 -13.32 6.17 28.68
CA GLY A 172 -13.44 7.62 28.75
C GLY A 172 -13.05 8.26 27.43
N PRO A 173 -13.09 9.60 27.31
CA PRO A 173 -12.62 10.30 26.12
C PRO A 173 -11.12 10.05 25.91
N SER A 174 -10.77 9.67 24.69
CA SER A 174 -9.40 9.50 24.22
C SER A 174 -9.30 9.98 22.77
N GLY A 175 -8.09 10.25 22.31
CA GLY A 175 -7.95 10.70 20.95
C GLY A 175 -6.53 11.06 20.57
N SER A 176 -6.35 11.53 19.34
CA SER A 176 -5.08 12.12 18.91
C SER A 176 -5.31 13.18 17.85
N ALA A 177 -4.39 14.14 17.80
CA ALA A 177 -4.31 15.13 16.74
C ALA A 177 -2.88 15.18 16.19
N GLU A 178 -2.74 15.36 14.88
CA GLU A 178 -1.46 15.48 14.20
C GLU A 178 -1.46 16.70 13.28
N LEU A 179 -0.38 17.49 13.31
CA LEU A 179 -0.10 18.59 12.41
C LEU A 179 1.21 18.33 11.68
N ARG A 180 1.26 18.63 10.38
CA ARG A 180 2.43 18.45 9.53
C ARG A 180 2.65 19.63 8.62
N PHE A 181 3.92 20.03 8.45
CA PHE A 181 4.31 21.15 7.59
C PHE A 181 5.63 20.86 6.87
N GLY A 182 5.68 21.14 5.58
CA GLY A 182 6.92 21.10 4.82
C GLY A 182 7.03 19.97 3.81
N GLY A 183 8.22 19.37 3.69
CA GLY A 183 8.54 18.44 2.63
C GLY A 183 8.79 19.11 1.29
N ALA A 184 9.12 18.33 0.26
CA ALA A 184 9.37 18.84 -1.09
C ALA A 184 8.13 19.43 -1.74
N ALA A 185 6.92 18.97 -1.36
CA ALA A 185 5.64 19.49 -1.84
C ALA A 185 5.06 20.61 -0.96
N ALA A 186 5.81 21.14 0.01
CA ALA A 186 5.34 22.17 0.97
C ALA A 186 3.97 21.80 1.58
N GLU A 187 3.83 20.55 2.01
CA GLU A 187 2.61 20.03 2.62
C GLU A 187 2.19 20.85 3.85
N ARG A 188 0.88 21.03 3.99
CA ARG A 188 0.21 21.45 5.21
C ARG A 188 -0.88 20.43 5.47
N GLY A 189 -0.76 19.68 6.56
CA GLY A 189 -1.67 18.59 6.90
C GLY A 189 -2.10 18.67 8.35
N ALA A 190 -3.34 18.29 8.60
CA ALA A 190 -3.91 18.11 9.92
C ALA A 190 -4.80 16.87 9.93
N GLY A 191 -4.72 16.08 10.98
CA GLY A 191 -5.63 14.97 11.25
C GLY A 191 -5.98 14.92 12.72
N ALA A 192 -7.20 14.53 13.03
CA ALA A 192 -7.63 14.32 14.40
C ALA A 192 -8.61 13.16 14.47
N LEU A 193 -8.56 12.44 15.58
CA LEU A 193 -9.53 11.42 15.93
C LEU A 193 -9.90 11.55 17.41
N VAL A 194 -11.13 11.24 17.73
CA VAL A 194 -11.65 11.21 19.11
C VAL A 194 -12.49 9.95 19.27
N GLU A 195 -12.30 9.27 20.39
CA GLU A 195 -13.11 8.16 20.84
C GLU A 195 -13.73 8.49 22.20
N ALA A 196 -14.95 8.06 22.38
CA ALA A 196 -15.67 8.21 23.65
C ALA A 196 -16.61 7.03 23.86
N GLY A 197 -16.86 6.68 25.10
CA GLY A 197 -17.76 5.55 25.37
C GLY A 197 -18.03 5.32 26.83
N GLY A 198 -18.58 4.17 27.12
CA GLY A 198 -18.91 3.68 28.46
C GLY A 198 -19.06 2.16 28.45
N SER A 199 -19.71 1.63 29.49
CA SER A 199 -19.85 0.18 29.73
C SER A 199 -20.78 -0.53 28.76
N GLY A 200 -20.98 -0.11 27.56
CA GLY A 200 -21.90 -0.80 26.62
C GLY A 200 -21.86 -0.21 25.23
N PHE A 201 -21.13 0.87 25.04
CA PHE A 201 -21.01 1.53 23.75
C PHE A 201 -19.62 2.19 23.59
N ALA A 202 -19.22 2.36 22.34
CA ALA A 202 -18.06 3.17 21.97
C ALA A 202 -18.37 3.95 20.69
N LEU A 203 -17.92 5.19 20.63
CA LEU A 203 -18.07 6.10 19.51
C LEU A 203 -16.69 6.49 18.99
N HIS A 204 -16.60 6.72 17.69
CA HIS A 204 -15.40 7.20 17.01
C HIS A 204 -15.77 8.34 16.07
N ALA A 205 -14.96 9.37 16.03
CA ALA A 205 -15.02 10.41 15.00
C ALA A 205 -13.58 10.76 14.56
N ASP A 206 -13.36 10.86 13.26
CA ASP A 206 -12.09 11.34 12.70
C ASP A 206 -12.32 12.37 11.61
N ALA A 207 -11.34 13.24 11.41
CA ALA A 207 -11.30 14.16 10.29
C ALA A 207 -9.84 14.44 9.90
N PHE A 208 -9.60 14.69 8.62
CA PHE A 208 -8.30 15.12 8.12
C PHE A 208 -8.46 16.19 7.04
N TRP A 209 -7.41 16.95 6.89
CA TRP A 209 -7.22 17.90 5.80
C TRP A 209 -5.75 17.95 5.42
N ARG A 210 -5.46 18.00 4.11
CA ARG A 210 -4.11 18.15 3.56
C ARG A 210 -4.13 19.01 2.31
N LYS A 211 -3.12 19.85 2.17
CA LYS A 211 -2.85 20.62 0.97
C LYS A 211 -1.37 20.55 0.65
N THR A 212 -1.03 20.35 -0.61
CA THR A 212 0.33 20.42 -1.13
C THR A 212 0.44 21.49 -2.22
N SER A 213 1.65 21.90 -2.52
CA SER A 213 2.03 22.65 -3.71
C SER A 213 2.68 21.71 -4.71
N ASP A 214 2.99 22.23 -5.90
CA ASP A 214 3.77 21.51 -6.89
C ASP A 214 5.07 20.99 -6.31
N LEU A 215 5.35 19.71 -6.57
CA LEU A 215 6.48 18.97 -6.01
C LEU A 215 7.81 19.55 -6.51
N ARG A 216 8.66 19.99 -5.60
CA ARG A 216 10.04 20.32 -5.90
C ARG A 216 10.87 19.06 -6.10
N VAL A 217 11.61 19.02 -7.21
CA VAL A 217 12.49 17.91 -7.58
C VAL A 217 13.89 18.46 -7.88
N PRO A 218 14.93 17.62 -7.91
CA PRO A 218 16.21 18.04 -8.47
C PRO A 218 16.02 18.46 -9.92
N SER A 219 16.84 19.41 -10.39
CA SER A 219 16.75 19.89 -11.76
C SER A 219 16.85 18.74 -12.77
N PHE A 220 15.88 18.63 -13.66
CA PHE A 220 15.80 17.57 -14.67
C PHE A 220 15.36 18.12 -16.02
N ASP A 221 15.62 17.37 -17.09
CA ASP A 221 15.21 17.70 -18.44
C ASP A 221 13.89 16.98 -18.75
N ARG A 222 12.78 17.74 -18.74
CA ARG A 222 11.45 17.21 -19.03
C ARG A 222 11.27 17.09 -20.55
N PRO A 223 10.84 15.93 -21.07
CA PRO A 223 10.46 15.81 -22.48
C PRO A 223 9.28 16.70 -22.82
N VAL A 224 9.39 17.47 -23.92
CA VAL A 224 8.31 18.32 -24.46
C VAL A 224 8.39 18.25 -25.98
N GLY A 225 7.39 17.61 -26.62
CA GLY A 225 7.44 17.37 -28.06
C GLY A 225 8.70 16.59 -28.45
N THR A 226 9.48 17.13 -29.38
CA THR A 226 10.76 16.56 -29.83
C THR A 226 11.97 17.08 -29.04
N GLY A 227 11.78 17.95 -28.05
CA GLY A 227 12.83 18.58 -27.25
C GLY A 227 12.72 18.29 -25.77
N THR A 228 13.46 19.06 -24.99
CA THR A 228 13.42 19.01 -23.52
C THR A 228 13.37 20.41 -22.93
N GLU A 229 12.75 20.53 -21.77
CA GLU A 229 12.72 21.75 -20.97
C GLU A 229 13.33 21.49 -19.59
N ARG A 230 14.23 22.35 -19.14
CA ARG A 230 14.86 22.26 -17.82
C ARG A 230 13.92 22.73 -16.74
N ARG A 231 13.58 21.86 -15.77
CA ARG A 231 12.66 22.15 -14.67
C ARG A 231 13.21 21.67 -13.33
N ASP A 232 12.73 22.28 -12.24
CA ASP A 232 13.02 21.91 -10.85
C ASP A 232 11.71 21.60 -10.06
N ARG A 233 10.58 21.54 -10.77
CA ARG A 233 9.25 21.20 -10.25
C ARG A 233 8.49 20.34 -11.23
N ILE A 234 7.62 19.50 -10.66
CA ILE A 234 6.59 18.81 -11.43
C ILE A 234 5.36 19.73 -11.42
N VAL A 235 5.09 20.37 -12.55
CA VAL A 235 3.92 21.22 -12.74
C VAL A 235 2.65 20.39 -12.64
N ASN A 236 1.57 20.98 -12.15
CA ASN A 236 0.28 20.31 -11.95
C ASN A 236 0.35 19.09 -11.01
N SER A 237 1.21 19.14 -10.00
CA SER A 237 1.35 18.08 -9.01
C SER A 237 0.86 18.49 -7.61
N ALA A 238 0.26 19.66 -7.49
CA ALA A 238 -0.39 20.12 -6.27
C ALA A 238 -1.65 19.30 -5.96
N SER A 239 -2.03 19.23 -4.69
CA SER A 239 -3.26 18.54 -4.27
C SER A 239 -3.92 19.17 -3.07
N ARG A 240 -5.21 18.86 -2.91
CA ARG A 240 -5.99 19.14 -1.71
C ARG A 240 -6.89 17.95 -1.41
N ALA A 241 -6.69 17.33 -0.26
CA ALA A 241 -7.52 16.23 0.22
C ALA A 241 -8.16 16.59 1.56
N ASP A 242 -9.39 16.17 1.75
CA ASP A 242 -10.11 16.26 3.02
C ASP A 242 -11.08 15.10 3.18
N GLY A 243 -11.43 14.80 4.41
CA GLY A 243 -12.39 13.76 4.73
C GLY A 243 -12.62 13.61 6.22
N GLY A 244 -13.49 12.70 6.55
CA GLY A 244 -13.77 12.37 7.93
C GLY A 244 -14.74 11.21 8.03
N ALA A 245 -14.89 10.71 9.23
CA ALA A 245 -15.77 9.60 9.55
C ALA A 245 -16.46 9.80 10.89
N PHE A 246 -17.58 9.13 11.01
CA PHE A 246 -18.26 8.91 12.27
C PHE A 246 -18.71 7.46 12.35
N GLY A 247 -18.53 6.85 13.50
CA GLY A 247 -18.96 5.49 13.75
C GLY A 247 -19.17 5.20 15.22
N GLY A 248 -19.74 4.04 15.49
CA GLY A 248 -19.95 3.59 16.84
C GLY A 248 -20.39 2.16 16.90
N SER A 249 -20.28 1.61 18.09
CA SER A 249 -20.59 0.21 18.37
C SER A 249 -21.30 0.06 19.71
N MET A 250 -22.23 -0.87 19.76
CA MET A 250 -22.61 -1.54 20.99
C MET A 250 -21.54 -2.59 21.29
N VAL A 251 -21.03 -2.58 22.52
CA VAL A 251 -19.95 -3.47 22.97
C VAL A 251 -20.39 -4.17 24.24
N TRP A 252 -20.19 -5.49 24.27
CA TRP A 252 -20.49 -6.32 25.45
C TRP A 252 -19.36 -7.35 25.63
N GLU A 253 -19.36 -8.07 26.72
CA GLU A 253 -18.29 -9.01 27.08
C GLU A 253 -17.96 -10.00 25.95
N ARG A 254 -18.99 -10.53 25.28
CA ARG A 254 -18.86 -11.56 24.24
C ARG A 254 -18.84 -11.02 22.81
N GLY A 255 -18.78 -9.68 22.59
CA GLY A 255 -18.76 -9.18 21.24
C GLY A 255 -19.01 -7.69 21.07
N TYR A 256 -19.25 -7.32 19.81
CA TYR A 256 -19.68 -6.00 19.41
C TYR A 256 -20.54 -6.04 18.15
N LEU A 257 -21.32 -5.01 17.93
CA LEU A 257 -22.02 -4.70 16.67
C LEU A 257 -21.97 -3.19 16.48
N GLY A 258 -21.47 -2.76 15.32
CA GLY A 258 -21.31 -1.34 15.05
C GLY A 258 -21.46 -0.98 13.59
N ALA A 259 -21.53 0.33 13.34
CA ALA A 259 -21.62 0.90 12.01
C ALA A 259 -20.76 2.15 11.90
N SER A 260 -20.36 2.50 10.67
CA SER A 260 -19.65 3.74 10.38
C SER A 260 -20.04 4.30 9.02
N VAL A 261 -19.90 5.62 8.89
CA VAL A 261 -19.97 6.35 7.63
C VAL A 261 -18.66 7.14 7.47
N ASP A 262 -18.13 7.18 6.26
CA ASP A 262 -16.95 7.99 5.97
C ASP A 262 -17.03 8.65 4.58
N THR A 263 -16.40 9.80 4.45
CA THR A 263 -16.24 10.53 3.19
C THR A 263 -14.77 10.86 2.96
N TYR A 264 -14.35 10.76 1.71
CA TYR A 264 -13.01 11.14 1.24
C TYR A 264 -13.16 12.00 -0.01
N ARG A 265 -12.46 13.12 -0.06
CA ARG A 265 -12.38 14.01 -1.22
C ARG A 265 -10.92 14.30 -1.52
N ASN A 266 -10.57 14.33 -2.80
CA ASN A 266 -9.23 14.72 -3.24
C ASN A 266 -9.32 15.43 -4.59
N THR A 267 -8.68 16.59 -4.68
CA THR A 267 -8.48 17.32 -5.93
C THR A 267 -6.99 17.41 -6.17
N TYR A 268 -6.52 16.89 -7.29
CA TYR A 268 -5.10 16.85 -7.61
C TYR A 268 -4.88 16.89 -9.11
N GLY A 269 -3.73 17.41 -9.53
CA GLY A 269 -3.32 17.40 -10.92
C GLY A 269 -2.62 16.11 -11.31
N THR A 270 -2.73 15.75 -12.58
CA THR A 270 -1.98 14.64 -13.19
C THR A 270 -0.67 15.14 -13.80
N VAL A 271 0.39 14.34 -13.69
CA VAL A 271 1.72 14.69 -14.21
C VAL A 271 1.86 14.41 -15.71
N ALA A 272 0.97 13.58 -16.26
CA ALA A 272 0.91 13.29 -17.70
C ALA A 272 0.44 14.53 -18.48
N GLU A 273 -0.53 15.27 -17.93
CA GLU A 273 -1.14 16.43 -18.54
C GLU A 273 -1.16 17.61 -17.59
N GLU A 274 -0.44 18.67 -17.93
CA GLU A 274 -0.22 19.82 -17.04
C GLU A 274 -1.47 20.68 -16.81
N SER A 275 -2.55 20.45 -17.53
CA SER A 275 -3.81 21.20 -17.42
C SER A 275 -4.97 20.39 -16.83
N VAL A 276 -4.85 19.07 -16.72
CA VAL A 276 -5.92 18.19 -16.26
C VAL A 276 -5.89 18.04 -14.75
N ILE A 277 -7.05 18.17 -14.12
CA ILE A 277 -7.24 18.03 -12.67
C ILE A 277 -8.26 16.93 -12.40
N ILE A 278 -7.89 15.99 -11.54
CA ILE A 278 -8.79 14.94 -11.05
C ILE A 278 -9.52 15.45 -9.80
N ARG A 279 -10.86 15.41 -9.83
CA ARG A 279 -11.74 15.69 -8.69
C ARG A 279 -12.40 14.41 -8.23
N MET A 280 -11.93 13.88 -7.12
CA MET A 280 -12.35 12.59 -6.56
C MET A 280 -13.22 12.75 -5.33
N LYS A 281 -14.25 11.92 -5.22
CA LYS A 281 -15.08 11.76 -4.04
C LYS A 281 -15.41 10.28 -3.84
N ARG A 282 -15.34 9.80 -2.58
CA ARG A 282 -15.87 8.50 -2.17
C ARG A 282 -16.65 8.66 -0.87
N ASP A 283 -17.88 8.16 -0.82
CA ASP A 283 -18.69 7.97 0.38
C ASP A 283 -18.79 6.47 0.67
N LYS A 284 -18.60 6.07 1.93
CA LYS A 284 -18.67 4.67 2.35
C LYS A 284 -19.53 4.51 3.60
N PHE A 285 -20.30 3.43 3.63
CA PHE A 285 -21.04 2.93 4.78
C PHE A 285 -20.55 1.52 5.10
N ALA A 286 -20.37 1.20 6.39
CA ALA A 286 -19.96 -0.12 6.83
C ALA A 286 -20.70 -0.53 8.10
N VAL A 287 -20.99 -1.83 8.21
CA VAL A 287 -21.49 -2.49 9.42
C VAL A 287 -20.58 -3.67 9.69
N ALA A 288 -20.14 -3.86 10.94
CA ALA A 288 -19.34 -4.99 11.35
C ALA A 288 -19.73 -5.45 12.75
N GLY A 289 -19.62 -6.76 12.98
CA GLY A 289 -19.90 -7.34 14.28
C GLY A 289 -19.12 -8.63 14.50
N GLU A 290 -18.95 -8.97 15.77
CA GLU A 290 -18.30 -10.19 16.22
C GLU A 290 -19.00 -10.70 17.49
N LEU A 291 -19.26 -12.01 17.53
CA LEU A 291 -19.75 -12.70 18.70
C LEU A 291 -18.77 -13.81 19.05
N ARG A 292 -18.23 -13.78 20.27
CA ARG A 292 -17.15 -14.65 20.77
C ARG A 292 -17.62 -15.56 21.91
N GLY A 293 -16.86 -16.61 22.17
CA GLY A 293 -17.09 -17.49 23.30
C GLY A 293 -18.46 -18.18 23.22
N LEU A 294 -18.86 -18.61 22.02
CA LEU A 294 -20.05 -19.39 21.82
C LEU A 294 -19.80 -20.83 22.33
N ASP A 295 -20.86 -21.45 22.84
CA ASP A 295 -20.85 -22.83 23.22
C ASP A 295 -21.17 -23.71 21.99
N GLY A 296 -20.62 -24.96 21.96
CA GLY A 296 -20.79 -25.86 20.81
C GLY A 296 -19.64 -25.83 19.81
N PRO A 297 -19.85 -26.24 18.55
CA PRO A 297 -18.76 -26.42 17.59
C PRO A 297 -18.16 -25.10 17.06
N ILE A 298 -18.88 -24.00 17.16
CA ILE A 298 -18.46 -22.67 16.71
C ILE A 298 -18.09 -21.81 17.92
N ARG A 299 -16.88 -21.27 17.91
CA ARG A 299 -16.33 -20.41 18.96
C ARG A 299 -16.65 -18.93 18.73
N THR A 300 -16.52 -18.50 17.46
CA THR A 300 -16.66 -17.08 17.09
C THR A 300 -17.35 -16.95 15.75
N VAL A 301 -18.27 -15.99 15.66
CA VAL A 301 -18.91 -15.57 14.41
C VAL A 301 -18.51 -14.11 14.14
N ARG A 302 -18.07 -13.82 12.91
CA ARG A 302 -17.74 -12.46 12.46
C ARG A 302 -18.52 -12.14 11.21
N GLY A 303 -19.00 -10.92 11.11
CA GLY A 303 -19.68 -10.43 9.91
C GLY A 303 -19.28 -8.99 9.62
N GLN A 304 -19.14 -8.69 8.34
CA GLN A 304 -18.89 -7.35 7.84
C GLN A 304 -19.61 -7.17 6.51
N VAL A 305 -20.27 -6.02 6.37
CA VAL A 305 -20.88 -5.57 5.12
C VAL A 305 -20.52 -4.11 4.91
N GLN A 306 -20.13 -3.75 3.71
CA GLN A 306 -19.86 -2.36 3.36
C GLN A 306 -20.39 -2.02 1.97
N SER A 307 -20.66 -0.75 1.74
CA SER A 307 -21.02 -0.19 0.44
C SER A 307 -20.25 1.11 0.23
N ALA A 308 -19.80 1.32 -1.00
CA ALA A 308 -19.12 2.55 -1.40
C ALA A 308 -19.73 3.11 -2.67
N ASP A 309 -19.76 4.45 -2.74
CA ASP A 309 -20.09 5.22 -3.93
C ASP A 309 -18.90 6.11 -4.25
N TYR A 310 -18.18 5.74 -5.30
CA TYR A 310 -16.97 6.41 -5.77
C TYR A 310 -17.25 7.11 -7.08
N LYS A 311 -16.76 8.35 -7.18
CA LYS A 311 -16.76 9.14 -8.41
C LYS A 311 -15.46 9.93 -8.50
N HIS A 312 -14.87 10.02 -9.68
CA HIS A 312 -13.95 11.10 -10.01
C HIS A 312 -14.24 11.66 -11.40
N GLU A 313 -13.82 12.89 -11.60
CA GLU A 313 -13.93 13.64 -12.85
C GLU A 313 -12.54 14.11 -13.25
N GLU A 314 -12.19 13.88 -14.48
CA GLU A 314 -11.04 14.51 -15.14
C GLU A 314 -11.53 15.81 -15.75
N VAL A 315 -10.97 16.90 -15.25
CA VAL A 315 -11.40 18.27 -15.61
C VAL A 315 -10.28 18.91 -16.39
N GLU A 316 -10.59 19.24 -17.63
CA GLU A 316 -9.70 19.87 -18.58
C GLU A 316 -9.31 21.30 -18.15
N GLY A 317 -8.22 21.84 -18.71
CA GLY A 317 -7.79 23.22 -18.48
C GLY A 317 -8.83 24.29 -18.87
N SER A 318 -9.77 23.94 -19.73
CA SER A 318 -10.95 24.76 -20.05
C SER A 318 -11.98 24.83 -18.92
N GLY A 319 -11.91 23.91 -17.94
CA GLY A 319 -12.90 23.69 -16.90
C GLY A 319 -14.02 22.70 -17.30
N ALA A 320 -14.01 22.19 -18.53
CA ALA A 320 -14.93 21.14 -18.96
C ALA A 320 -14.56 19.81 -18.31
N VAL A 321 -15.55 18.93 -18.11
CA VAL A 321 -15.32 17.57 -17.66
C VAL A 321 -15.12 16.70 -18.91
N GLY A 322 -13.90 16.21 -19.10
CA GLY A 322 -13.53 15.29 -20.18
C GLY A 322 -14.10 13.90 -19.93
N THR A 323 -13.74 13.29 -18.81
CA THR A 323 -14.22 11.95 -18.45
C THR A 323 -14.70 11.88 -17.01
N THR A 324 -15.77 11.13 -16.77
CA THR A 324 -16.31 10.81 -15.44
C THR A 324 -16.24 9.32 -15.20
N PHE A 325 -15.52 8.95 -14.15
CA PHE A 325 -15.41 7.56 -13.66
C PHE A 325 -16.28 7.36 -12.42
N LYS A 326 -17.05 6.29 -12.39
CA LYS A 326 -17.88 5.92 -11.25
C LYS A 326 -17.69 4.45 -10.91
N ASN A 327 -17.63 4.14 -9.62
CA ASN A 327 -17.69 2.76 -9.13
C ASN A 327 -18.59 2.70 -7.90
N LYS A 328 -19.72 2.04 -8.05
CA LYS A 328 -20.67 1.82 -6.95
C LYS A 328 -20.74 0.35 -6.62
N GLY A 329 -20.44 0.00 -5.39
CA GLY A 329 -20.35 -1.40 -5.02
C GLY A 329 -20.68 -1.70 -3.57
N SER A 330 -20.72 -3.00 -3.31
CA SER A 330 -20.82 -3.57 -1.97
C SER A 330 -19.93 -4.80 -1.84
N ASP A 331 -19.40 -4.98 -0.66
CA ASP A 331 -18.60 -6.12 -0.25
C ASP A 331 -19.17 -6.68 1.05
N SER A 332 -19.23 -7.99 1.19
CA SER A 332 -19.60 -8.66 2.44
C SER A 332 -18.69 -9.83 2.73
N ARG A 333 -18.39 -10.03 4.00
CA ARG A 333 -17.56 -11.11 4.51
C ARG A 333 -18.13 -11.67 5.81
N PHE A 334 -18.30 -12.99 5.86
CA PHE A 334 -18.76 -13.73 7.04
C PHE A 334 -17.77 -14.83 7.36
N GLU A 335 -17.46 -14.99 8.63
CA GLU A 335 -16.51 -15.98 9.15
C GLU A 335 -17.07 -16.71 10.35
N LEU A 336 -16.82 -18.01 10.38
CA LEU A 336 -17.10 -18.91 11.49
C LEU A 336 -15.78 -19.53 11.94
N GLU A 337 -15.32 -19.19 13.15
CA GLU A 337 -14.17 -19.84 13.78
C GLU A 337 -14.69 -21.02 14.61
N HIS A 338 -14.21 -22.22 14.32
CA HIS A 338 -14.62 -23.39 15.08
C HIS A 338 -13.90 -23.48 16.43
N MET A 339 -14.45 -24.28 17.34
CA MET A 339 -13.79 -24.62 18.60
C MET A 339 -12.45 -25.31 18.31
N PRO A 340 -11.40 -25.03 19.10
CA PRO A 340 -10.16 -25.75 18.98
C PRO A 340 -10.39 -27.27 19.17
N VAL A 341 -9.89 -28.07 18.23
CA VAL A 341 -9.98 -29.52 18.27
C VAL A 341 -8.65 -30.08 18.77
N ALA A 342 -8.69 -30.72 19.93
CA ALA A 342 -7.51 -31.43 20.42
C ALA A 342 -7.33 -32.74 19.63
N LEU A 343 -6.18 -32.88 19.01
CA LEU A 343 -5.70 -34.08 18.34
C LEU A 343 -4.59 -34.71 19.19
N ALA A 344 -4.25 -35.96 18.92
CA ALA A 344 -3.29 -36.72 19.75
C ALA A 344 -1.95 -35.99 19.99
N THR A 345 -1.50 -35.18 19.04
CA THR A 345 -0.20 -34.50 19.08
C THR A 345 -0.29 -32.96 19.12
N GLY A 346 -1.48 -32.37 19.04
CA GLY A 346 -1.60 -30.91 18.95
C GLY A 346 -3.03 -30.42 18.92
N THR A 347 -3.18 -29.14 18.55
CA THR A 347 -4.45 -28.43 18.49
C THR A 347 -4.72 -27.90 17.10
N LEU A 348 -5.88 -28.21 16.54
CA LEU A 348 -6.38 -27.65 15.27
C LEU A 348 -7.33 -26.49 15.55
N ARG A 349 -7.12 -25.38 14.88
CA ARG A 349 -7.99 -24.20 14.90
C ARG A 349 -8.24 -23.74 13.47
N GLY A 350 -9.45 -23.29 13.17
CA GLY A 350 -9.72 -22.85 11.81
C GLY A 350 -10.91 -21.94 11.67
N VAL A 351 -11.04 -21.42 10.45
CA VAL A 351 -12.08 -20.49 10.03
C VAL A 351 -12.65 -20.95 8.70
N LEU A 352 -13.97 -21.00 8.63
CA LEU A 352 -14.74 -21.11 7.39
C LEU A 352 -15.31 -19.73 7.07
N GLY A 353 -15.26 -19.31 5.81
CA GLY A 353 -15.78 -17.99 5.44
C GLY A 353 -16.46 -17.94 4.08
N LEU A 354 -17.34 -16.95 3.96
CA LEU A 354 -18.01 -16.57 2.72
C LEU A 354 -17.70 -15.11 2.43
N GLN A 355 -17.49 -14.78 1.16
CA GLN A 355 -17.28 -13.42 0.71
C GLN A 355 -18.06 -13.16 -0.57
N THR A 356 -18.68 -11.99 -0.68
CA THR A 356 -19.29 -11.52 -1.93
C THR A 356 -18.84 -10.10 -2.23
N GLU A 357 -18.68 -9.79 -3.50
CA GLU A 357 -18.41 -8.44 -3.99
C GLU A 357 -19.28 -8.17 -5.22
N ASN A 358 -19.89 -7.00 -5.27
CA ASN A 358 -20.68 -6.56 -6.42
C ASN A 358 -20.30 -5.10 -6.71
N ALA A 359 -19.79 -4.84 -7.90
CA ALA A 359 -19.34 -3.52 -8.32
C ALA A 359 -19.94 -3.18 -9.70
N ARG A 360 -20.38 -1.93 -9.86
CA ARG A 360 -20.80 -1.35 -11.13
C ARG A 360 -19.87 -0.21 -11.46
N PHE A 361 -19.09 -0.41 -12.51
CA PHE A 361 -18.15 0.57 -12.99
C PHE A 361 -18.64 1.23 -14.27
N SER A 362 -18.38 2.54 -14.44
CA SER A 362 -18.56 3.24 -15.71
C SER A 362 -17.50 4.31 -15.90
N ALA A 363 -17.01 4.43 -17.14
CA ALA A 363 -16.26 5.57 -17.64
C ALA A 363 -17.11 6.24 -18.72
N LEU A 364 -17.40 7.53 -18.56
CA LEU A 364 -18.30 8.29 -19.43
C LEU A 364 -17.60 9.56 -19.88
N GLY A 365 -17.41 9.73 -21.16
CA GLY A 365 -16.70 10.86 -21.79
C GLY A 365 -15.86 10.39 -22.96
N GLU A 366 -15.13 11.30 -23.58
CA GLU A 366 -14.34 11.06 -24.80
C GLU A 366 -13.19 10.09 -24.55
N GLU A 367 -12.58 10.14 -23.36
CA GLU A 367 -11.44 9.31 -22.95
C GLU A 367 -11.83 7.98 -22.34
N ALA A 368 -13.13 7.64 -22.32
CA ALA A 368 -13.59 6.36 -21.83
C ALA A 368 -12.99 5.22 -22.67
N PHE A 369 -12.02 4.49 -22.12
CA PHE A 369 -11.36 3.36 -22.80
C PHE A 369 -11.89 2.00 -22.36
N VAL A 370 -12.85 1.96 -21.43
CA VAL A 370 -13.56 0.76 -20.98
C VAL A 370 -15.06 1.01 -20.96
N PRO A 371 -15.89 0.02 -21.34
CA PRO A 371 -17.35 0.15 -21.32
C PRO A 371 -17.87 0.17 -19.87
N SER A 372 -19.13 0.53 -19.71
CA SER A 372 -19.83 0.30 -18.44
C SER A 372 -19.91 -1.19 -18.13
N THR A 373 -19.52 -1.59 -16.93
CA THR A 373 -19.41 -3.00 -16.54
C THR A 373 -20.06 -3.29 -15.19
N LYS A 374 -20.45 -4.54 -15.00
CA LYS A 374 -20.85 -5.07 -13.69
C LYS A 374 -20.04 -6.31 -13.38
N THR A 375 -19.33 -6.28 -12.26
CA THR A 375 -18.58 -7.43 -11.72
C THR A 375 -19.26 -7.97 -10.49
N VAL A 376 -19.54 -9.27 -10.47
CA VAL A 376 -20.11 -9.97 -9.32
C VAL A 376 -19.20 -11.13 -8.96
N GLN A 377 -18.77 -11.18 -7.71
CA GLN A 377 -17.93 -12.24 -7.17
C GLN A 377 -18.60 -12.88 -5.96
N ALA A 378 -18.47 -14.20 -5.84
CA ALA A 378 -18.90 -14.96 -4.66
C ALA A 378 -17.90 -16.07 -4.38
N ALA A 379 -17.45 -16.18 -3.13
CA ALA A 379 -16.42 -17.12 -2.75
C ALA A 379 -16.71 -17.77 -1.40
N GLY A 380 -16.31 -19.05 -1.29
CA GLY A 380 -16.12 -19.74 -0.03
C GLY A 380 -14.64 -19.99 0.22
N PHE A 381 -14.20 -19.90 1.45
CA PHE A 381 -12.83 -20.18 1.84
C PHE A 381 -12.75 -20.90 3.19
N VAL A 382 -11.64 -21.60 3.37
CA VAL A 382 -11.27 -22.27 4.62
C VAL A 382 -9.82 -21.93 4.94
N PHE A 383 -9.52 -21.78 6.23
CA PHE A 383 -8.16 -21.63 6.73
C PHE A 383 -8.03 -22.40 8.03
N GLU A 384 -7.05 -23.29 8.09
CA GLU A 384 -6.77 -24.16 9.23
C GLU A 384 -5.34 -23.96 9.72
N GLU A 385 -5.14 -23.99 11.03
CA GLU A 385 -3.86 -23.95 11.73
C GLU A 385 -3.78 -25.13 12.68
N PHE A 386 -2.77 -25.97 12.49
CA PHE A 386 -2.45 -27.08 13.38
C PHE A 386 -1.14 -26.80 14.10
N ALA A 387 -1.20 -26.65 15.43
CA ALA A 387 -0.05 -26.36 16.28
C ALA A 387 0.29 -27.59 17.13
N PHE A 388 1.55 -28.05 17.07
CA PHE A 388 2.07 -29.17 17.87
C PHE A 388 3.55 -28.98 18.19
N GLY A 389 3.90 -28.97 19.47
CA GLY A 389 5.26 -28.63 19.92
C GLY A 389 5.73 -27.31 19.34
N ASP A 390 6.92 -27.32 18.74
CA ASP A 390 7.55 -26.15 18.12
C ASP A 390 7.13 -25.94 16.65
N VAL A 391 6.12 -26.68 16.17
CA VAL A 391 5.67 -26.67 14.78
C VAL A 391 4.26 -26.13 14.67
N LYS A 392 4.05 -25.24 13.73
CA LYS A 392 2.74 -24.74 13.32
C LYS A 392 2.57 -24.97 11.82
N LEU A 393 1.57 -25.74 11.43
CA LEU A 393 1.20 -25.97 10.03
C LEU A 393 -0.06 -25.18 9.72
N THR A 394 -0.14 -24.62 8.53
CA THR A 394 -1.33 -23.93 8.04
C THR A 394 -1.75 -24.50 6.71
N ALA A 395 -3.05 -24.57 6.47
CA ALA A 395 -3.63 -24.93 5.20
C ALA A 395 -4.79 -23.98 4.87
N GLY A 396 -4.91 -23.56 3.63
CA GLY A 396 -6.00 -22.72 3.19
C GLY A 396 -6.50 -23.12 1.82
N GLY A 397 -7.78 -22.90 1.59
CA GLY A 397 -8.42 -23.12 0.30
C GLY A 397 -9.48 -22.05 0.03
N ARG A 398 -9.65 -21.70 -1.26
CA ARG A 398 -10.69 -20.77 -1.73
C ARG A 398 -11.24 -21.26 -3.04
N ALA A 399 -12.58 -21.23 -3.17
CA ALA A 399 -13.28 -21.39 -4.43
C ALA A 399 -14.11 -20.14 -4.69
N GLU A 400 -14.00 -19.56 -5.88
CA GLU A 400 -14.64 -18.31 -6.24
C GLU A 400 -15.29 -18.40 -7.61
N ARG A 401 -16.43 -17.75 -7.75
CA ARG A 401 -17.11 -17.52 -9.02
C ARG A 401 -17.14 -16.02 -9.29
N THR A 402 -16.65 -15.63 -10.47
CA THR A 402 -16.65 -14.24 -10.95
C THR A 402 -17.45 -14.16 -12.24
N ARG A 403 -18.34 -13.17 -12.31
CA ARG A 403 -19.04 -12.79 -13.52
C ARG A 403 -18.73 -11.34 -13.83
N VAL A 404 -18.33 -11.09 -15.08
CA VAL A 404 -18.04 -9.75 -15.60
C VAL A 404 -18.95 -9.51 -16.79
N ASP A 405 -19.87 -8.57 -16.65
CA ASP A 405 -20.80 -8.15 -17.69
C ASP A 405 -20.35 -6.79 -18.25
N SER A 406 -20.23 -6.67 -19.56
CA SER A 406 -20.05 -5.43 -20.29
C SER A 406 -21.37 -5.00 -20.89
N ALA A 407 -21.70 -3.73 -20.78
CA ALA A 407 -22.87 -3.15 -21.47
C ALA A 407 -22.63 -2.99 -22.98
N GLY A 408 -21.37 -3.05 -23.44
CA GLY A 408 -21.02 -2.70 -24.80
C GLY A 408 -21.19 -1.21 -25.10
N ASP A 409 -21.37 -0.89 -26.35
CA ASP A 409 -21.72 0.46 -26.80
C ASP A 409 -23.18 0.80 -26.45
N ALA A 410 -23.47 2.09 -26.31
CA ALA A 410 -24.85 2.55 -26.18
C ALA A 410 -25.66 2.17 -27.44
N PRO A 411 -26.97 1.89 -27.31
CA PRO A 411 -27.79 1.48 -28.46
C PRO A 411 -27.85 2.51 -29.60
N ASP A 412 -27.57 3.77 -29.29
CA ASP A 412 -27.56 4.93 -30.19
C ASP A 412 -26.14 5.43 -30.53
N ALA A 413 -25.11 4.63 -30.20
CA ALA A 413 -23.73 4.99 -30.51
C ALA A 413 -23.52 5.11 -32.02
N VAL A 414 -22.94 6.24 -32.44
CA VAL A 414 -22.62 6.50 -33.86
C VAL A 414 -21.38 5.69 -34.28
N GLU A 415 -20.44 5.51 -33.37
CA GLU A 415 -19.23 4.74 -33.59
C GLU A 415 -19.21 3.49 -32.71
N VAL A 416 -18.84 2.36 -33.30
CA VAL A 416 -18.66 1.10 -32.58
C VAL A 416 -17.28 1.13 -31.91
N LYS A 417 -17.26 1.26 -30.58
CA LYS A 417 -16.03 1.29 -29.77
C LYS A 417 -15.85 -0.01 -28.98
N PHE A 418 -16.87 -0.43 -28.26
CA PHE A 418 -16.81 -1.60 -27.36
C PHE A 418 -17.57 -2.81 -27.86
N GLY A 419 -18.29 -2.67 -28.98
CA GLY A 419 -19.11 -3.72 -29.56
C GLY A 419 -20.38 -4.05 -28.76
N PRO A 420 -21.00 -5.21 -28.97
CA PRO A 420 -22.23 -5.58 -28.30
C PRO A 420 -22.02 -5.90 -26.81
N ALA A 421 -23.10 -5.87 -26.04
CA ALA A 421 -23.09 -6.34 -24.67
C ALA A 421 -22.58 -7.79 -24.56
N ALA A 422 -21.73 -8.04 -23.59
CA ALA A 422 -21.06 -9.32 -23.41
C ALA A 422 -21.02 -9.74 -21.93
N SER A 423 -20.91 -11.03 -21.67
CA SER A 423 -20.79 -11.59 -20.32
C SER A 423 -19.77 -12.70 -20.26
N ARG A 424 -18.86 -12.63 -19.31
CA ARG A 424 -17.86 -13.68 -19.06
C ARG A 424 -18.00 -14.21 -17.64
N ARG A 425 -17.81 -15.51 -17.48
CA ARG A 425 -17.89 -16.19 -16.19
C ARG A 425 -16.64 -17.03 -15.96
N PHE A 426 -16.11 -16.94 -14.75
CA PHE A 426 -14.92 -17.66 -14.34
C PHE A 426 -15.18 -18.39 -13.02
N SER A 427 -14.65 -19.61 -12.93
CA SER A 427 -14.53 -20.35 -11.68
C SER A 427 -13.05 -20.51 -11.38
N THR A 428 -12.61 -19.99 -10.22
CA THR A 428 -11.22 -20.00 -9.78
C THR A 428 -11.07 -20.75 -8.48
N HIS A 429 -9.94 -21.43 -8.33
CA HIS A 429 -9.61 -22.21 -7.15
C HIS A 429 -8.19 -21.86 -6.71
N SER A 430 -8.00 -21.60 -5.43
CA SER A 430 -6.69 -21.35 -4.85
C SER A 430 -6.50 -22.17 -3.60
N ALA A 431 -5.28 -22.66 -3.38
CA ALA A 431 -4.93 -23.42 -2.20
C ALA A 431 -3.52 -23.05 -1.75
N ALA A 432 -3.27 -23.09 -0.44
CA ALA A 432 -1.96 -22.86 0.13
C ALA A 432 -1.73 -23.77 1.33
N VAL A 433 -0.47 -24.15 1.52
CA VAL A 433 0.01 -24.80 2.73
C VAL A 433 1.24 -24.05 3.23
N GLY A 434 1.37 -23.92 4.54
CA GLY A 434 2.49 -23.25 5.17
C GLY A 434 2.96 -23.99 6.40
N GLY A 435 4.21 -23.77 6.76
CA GLY A 435 4.81 -24.30 7.98
C GLY A 435 5.67 -23.23 8.65
N LEU A 436 5.61 -23.22 9.97
CA LEU A 436 6.47 -22.44 10.84
C LEU A 436 7.06 -23.40 11.86
N VAL A 437 8.38 -23.38 12.02
CA VAL A 437 9.10 -24.27 12.94
C VAL A 437 10.06 -23.45 13.76
N ASP A 438 9.94 -23.49 15.08
CA ASP A 438 10.94 -22.98 16.00
C ASP A 438 12.07 -24.00 16.13
N LEU A 439 13.18 -23.78 15.40
CA LEU A 439 14.37 -24.64 15.40
C LEU A 439 15.14 -24.55 16.71
N SER A 440 15.04 -23.41 17.37
CA SER A 440 15.51 -23.10 18.72
C SER A 440 14.79 -21.86 19.24
N PRO A 441 14.98 -21.45 20.52
CA PRO A 441 14.38 -20.21 21.06
C PRO A 441 14.71 -18.96 20.21
N GLN A 442 15.82 -18.97 19.47
CA GLN A 442 16.27 -17.86 18.65
C GLN A 442 15.95 -18.04 17.16
N TRP A 443 15.92 -19.26 16.63
CA TRP A 443 15.81 -19.55 15.22
C TRP A 443 14.42 -20.05 14.84
N GLN A 444 13.81 -19.43 13.86
CA GLN A 444 12.51 -19.80 13.32
C GLN A 444 12.60 -19.91 11.79
N LEU A 445 12.13 -21.02 11.25
CA LEU A 445 12.01 -21.30 9.83
C LEU A 445 10.55 -21.22 9.41
N SER A 446 10.24 -20.53 8.33
CA SER A 446 8.92 -20.54 7.70
C SER A 446 9.02 -20.93 6.22
N ALA A 447 8.03 -21.69 5.76
CA ALA A 447 7.89 -22.04 4.35
C ALA A 447 6.41 -22.03 3.95
N ASN A 448 6.12 -21.60 2.72
CA ASN A 448 4.79 -21.61 2.14
C ASN A 448 4.83 -22.10 0.70
N LEU A 449 3.83 -22.86 0.32
CA LEU A 449 3.56 -23.27 -1.04
C LEU A 449 2.10 -22.95 -1.37
N ALA A 450 1.85 -22.34 -2.54
CA ALA A 450 0.49 -22.07 -2.96
C ALA A 450 0.30 -22.21 -4.46
N TYR A 451 -0.91 -22.56 -4.80
CA TYR A 451 -1.47 -22.46 -6.12
C TYR A 451 -2.58 -21.41 -6.11
N THR A 452 -2.53 -20.46 -7.04
CA THR A 452 -3.48 -19.35 -7.11
C THR A 452 -4.07 -19.22 -8.50
N GLU A 453 -5.36 -18.93 -8.57
CA GLU A 453 -6.06 -18.56 -9.80
C GLU A 453 -6.75 -17.21 -9.63
N ARG A 454 -6.72 -16.37 -10.67
CA ARG A 454 -7.37 -15.05 -10.72
C ARG A 454 -8.21 -14.95 -12.00
N ALA A 455 -9.43 -14.47 -11.87
CA ALA A 455 -10.25 -14.08 -13.02
C ALA A 455 -9.68 -12.80 -13.66
N PRO A 456 -9.76 -12.64 -14.99
CA PRO A 456 -9.47 -11.38 -15.64
C PRO A 456 -10.41 -10.26 -15.15
N THR A 457 -9.90 -9.03 -15.12
CA THR A 457 -10.68 -7.83 -14.80
C THR A 457 -11.49 -7.37 -16.00
N TYR A 458 -12.41 -6.43 -15.76
CA TYR A 458 -13.20 -5.84 -16.86
C TYR A 458 -12.32 -5.07 -17.87
N ALA A 459 -11.22 -4.44 -17.43
CA ALA A 459 -10.28 -3.76 -18.31
C ALA A 459 -9.49 -4.77 -19.15
N GLU A 460 -8.98 -5.84 -18.55
CA GLU A 460 -8.27 -6.93 -19.26
C GLU A 460 -9.16 -7.61 -20.31
N LEU A 461 -10.48 -7.62 -20.11
CA LEU A 461 -11.45 -8.22 -21.04
C LEU A 461 -11.93 -7.24 -22.11
N TYR A 462 -12.22 -5.99 -21.75
CA TYR A 462 -13.07 -5.12 -22.56
C TYR A 462 -12.49 -3.73 -22.84
N ALA A 463 -11.25 -3.43 -22.44
CA ALA A 463 -10.62 -2.16 -22.80
C ALA A 463 -10.55 -2.04 -24.34
N ASN A 464 -10.85 -0.87 -24.88
CA ASN A 464 -10.65 -0.54 -26.29
C ASN A 464 -10.68 0.98 -26.48
N GLY A 465 -9.53 1.63 -26.35
CA GLY A 465 -9.47 3.06 -26.54
C GLY A 465 -8.17 3.68 -26.06
N VAL A 466 -8.05 4.96 -26.29
CA VAL A 466 -6.94 5.78 -25.81
C VAL A 466 -7.03 5.88 -24.29
N HIS A 467 -5.94 5.59 -23.64
CA HIS A 467 -5.76 5.78 -22.20
C HIS A 467 -4.66 6.82 -21.99
N ILE A 468 -5.07 8.04 -21.71
CA ILE A 468 -4.17 9.22 -21.68
C ILE A 468 -3.10 9.05 -20.61
N ALA A 469 -3.45 8.58 -19.42
CA ALA A 469 -2.51 8.33 -18.35
C ALA A 469 -1.34 7.41 -18.75
N THR A 470 -1.55 6.52 -19.70
CA THR A 470 -0.50 5.63 -20.24
C THR A 470 0.10 6.12 -21.55
N ALA A 471 -0.46 7.18 -22.13
CA ALA A 471 -0.13 7.67 -23.47
C ALA A 471 -0.12 6.53 -24.52
N ALA A 472 -1.16 5.68 -24.52
CA ALA A 472 -1.25 4.50 -25.35
C ALA A 472 -2.70 4.20 -25.72
N PHE A 473 -2.91 3.47 -26.82
CA PHE A 473 -4.17 2.81 -27.10
C PHE A 473 -4.14 1.43 -26.43
N GLU A 474 -5.08 1.17 -25.50
CA GLU A 474 -5.16 -0.08 -24.78
C GLU A 474 -6.30 -0.96 -25.28
N ARG A 475 -5.98 -2.24 -25.47
CA ARG A 475 -6.92 -3.22 -25.99
C ARG A 475 -7.01 -4.43 -25.06
N GLY A 476 -8.22 -4.71 -24.58
CA GLY A 476 -8.60 -5.93 -23.88
C GLY A 476 -8.81 -7.10 -24.82
N ASN A 477 -8.97 -8.28 -24.22
CA ASN A 477 -9.32 -9.48 -24.98
C ASN A 477 -10.39 -10.27 -24.22
N ALA A 478 -11.61 -10.28 -24.76
CA ALA A 478 -12.75 -10.98 -24.15
C ALA A 478 -12.53 -12.49 -23.98
N ASP A 479 -11.58 -13.09 -24.72
CA ASP A 479 -11.24 -14.50 -24.64
C ASP A 479 -10.09 -14.81 -23.67
N THR A 480 -9.61 -13.80 -22.96
CA THR A 480 -8.54 -13.96 -21.97
C THR A 480 -8.90 -15.01 -20.93
N ALA A 481 -8.03 -16.00 -20.78
CA ALA A 481 -8.17 -17.05 -19.79
C ALA A 481 -7.77 -16.56 -18.39
N LYS A 482 -8.27 -17.23 -17.35
CA LYS A 482 -7.88 -16.95 -15.95
C LYS A 482 -6.37 -17.10 -15.76
N GLU A 483 -5.81 -16.23 -14.94
CA GLU A 483 -4.42 -16.30 -14.51
C GLU A 483 -4.20 -17.49 -13.55
N LYS A 484 -3.05 -18.17 -13.68
CA LYS A 484 -2.71 -19.35 -12.87
C LYS A 484 -1.25 -19.28 -12.44
N GLY A 485 -1.00 -19.34 -11.14
CA GLY A 485 0.34 -19.27 -10.56
C GLY A 485 0.59 -20.32 -9.49
N ALA A 486 1.80 -20.86 -9.46
CA ALA A 486 2.35 -21.61 -8.35
C ALA A 486 3.46 -20.77 -7.68
N ASN A 487 3.43 -20.71 -6.34
CA ASN A 487 4.29 -19.83 -5.57
C ASN A 487 4.95 -20.62 -4.44
N VAL A 488 6.21 -20.34 -4.15
CA VAL A 488 6.95 -20.84 -3.01
C VAL A 488 7.65 -19.70 -2.31
N ASP A 489 7.58 -19.69 -0.98
CA ASP A 489 8.26 -18.75 -0.09
C ASP A 489 8.98 -19.53 1.00
N VAL A 490 10.22 -19.15 1.31
CA VAL A 490 10.97 -19.66 2.46
C VAL A 490 11.62 -18.48 3.15
N ALA A 491 11.55 -18.44 4.49
CA ALA A 491 12.26 -17.43 5.26
C ALA A 491 12.83 -18.02 6.56
N LEU A 492 14.04 -17.61 6.90
CA LEU A 492 14.71 -17.90 8.14
C LEU A 492 14.80 -16.62 8.97
N GLN A 493 14.36 -16.69 10.21
CA GLN A 493 14.40 -15.59 11.16
C GLN A 493 15.25 -15.96 12.35
N TRP A 494 16.09 -15.04 12.79
CA TRP A 494 16.80 -15.08 14.06
C TRP A 494 16.35 -13.94 14.95
N LYS A 495 16.11 -14.19 16.24
CA LYS A 495 15.71 -13.19 17.23
C LYS A 495 16.39 -13.47 18.56
N ASP A 496 16.93 -12.42 19.18
CA ASP A 496 17.47 -12.46 20.53
C ASP A 496 17.32 -11.06 21.17
N GLY A 497 16.46 -10.97 22.17
CA GLY A 497 16.06 -9.71 22.77
C GLY A 497 15.49 -8.72 21.74
N ALA A 498 16.11 -7.55 21.60
CA ALA A 498 15.74 -6.52 20.65
C ALA A 498 16.34 -6.74 19.25
N THR A 499 17.30 -7.66 19.10
CA THR A 499 17.96 -7.98 17.84
C THR A 499 17.12 -9.00 17.06
N ARG A 500 16.88 -8.72 15.80
CA ARG A 500 16.16 -9.63 14.90
C ARG A 500 16.69 -9.52 13.49
N VAL A 501 16.82 -10.64 12.82
CA VAL A 501 17.27 -10.73 11.41
C VAL A 501 16.37 -11.72 10.70
N LYS A 502 15.91 -11.37 9.52
CA LYS A 502 15.09 -12.24 8.67
C LYS A 502 15.61 -12.20 7.25
N ALA A 503 15.84 -13.37 6.68
CA ALA A 503 16.20 -13.56 5.28
C ALA A 503 15.15 -14.44 4.62
N GLY A 504 14.67 -14.06 3.45
CA GLY A 504 13.66 -14.79 2.70
C GLY A 504 13.98 -14.87 1.22
N ALA A 505 13.49 -15.93 0.60
CA ALA A 505 13.51 -16.13 -0.84
C ALA A 505 12.12 -16.54 -1.32
N PHE A 506 11.74 -16.08 -2.51
CA PHE A 506 10.48 -16.47 -3.13
C PHE A 506 10.67 -16.80 -4.61
N ALA A 507 9.79 -17.64 -5.11
CA ALA A 507 9.68 -17.93 -6.54
C ALA A 507 8.21 -18.18 -6.90
N SER A 508 7.79 -17.57 -8.02
CA SER A 508 6.44 -17.71 -8.58
C SER A 508 6.55 -18.11 -10.04
N ARG A 509 5.76 -19.09 -10.45
CA ARG A 509 5.66 -19.55 -11.85
C ARG A 509 4.22 -19.47 -12.29
N PHE A 510 3.98 -18.63 -13.28
CA PHE A 510 2.66 -18.48 -13.89
C PHE A 510 2.61 -19.28 -15.20
N ALA A 511 1.54 -20.06 -15.38
CA ALA A 511 1.20 -20.66 -16.66
C ALA A 511 0.56 -19.62 -17.59
N ASN A 512 -0.21 -18.71 -17.00
CA ASN A 512 -0.83 -17.57 -17.65
C ASN A 512 -0.75 -16.36 -16.70
N TYR A 513 0.00 -15.33 -17.08
CA TYR A 513 0.16 -14.05 -16.39
C TYR A 513 -0.34 -12.96 -17.32
N ILE A 514 -1.40 -12.27 -16.96
CA ILE A 514 -2.00 -11.26 -17.82
C ILE A 514 -1.17 -9.98 -17.69
N THR A 515 -0.57 -9.53 -18.78
CA THR A 515 0.23 -8.30 -18.82
C THR A 515 -0.24 -7.41 -19.96
N LEU A 516 -0.12 -6.09 -19.76
CA LEU A 516 -0.28 -5.13 -20.83
C LEU A 516 1.05 -5.07 -21.59
N ALA A 517 1.05 -5.51 -22.85
CA ALA A 517 2.24 -5.62 -23.69
C ALA A 517 2.07 -4.86 -25.00
N ALA A 518 3.15 -4.28 -25.51
CA ALA A 518 3.17 -3.68 -26.84
C ALA A 518 2.86 -4.73 -27.90
N THR A 519 1.98 -4.39 -28.85
CA THR A 519 1.56 -5.33 -29.89
C THR A 519 2.54 -5.40 -31.08
N GLY A 520 3.33 -4.33 -31.29
CA GLY A 520 4.14 -4.14 -32.48
C GLY A 520 3.33 -3.76 -33.73
N GLU A 521 2.03 -3.52 -33.56
CA GLU A 521 1.18 -2.95 -34.62
C GLU A 521 1.55 -1.47 -34.87
N PRO A 522 1.18 -0.91 -36.04
CA PRO A 522 1.29 0.52 -36.27
C PRO A 522 0.57 1.34 -35.19
N ASP A 523 1.14 2.51 -34.85
CA ASP A 523 0.57 3.40 -33.87
C ASP A 523 -0.86 3.81 -34.25
N PHE A 524 -1.72 3.91 -33.23
CA PHE A 524 -3.05 4.48 -33.38
C PHE A 524 -2.94 6.01 -33.52
N ILE A 525 -3.57 6.56 -34.54
CA ILE A 525 -3.62 8.04 -34.73
C ILE A 525 -4.92 8.54 -34.11
N ASN A 526 -4.81 9.32 -33.04
CA ASN A 526 -5.98 9.90 -32.38
C ASN A 526 -6.56 11.08 -33.19
N ALA A 527 -7.70 11.61 -32.74
CA ALA A 527 -8.37 12.73 -33.42
C ALA A 527 -7.53 14.02 -33.51
N ALA A 528 -6.55 14.20 -32.63
CA ALA A 528 -5.59 15.32 -32.63
C ALA A 528 -4.40 15.08 -33.58
N GLY A 529 -4.32 13.91 -34.23
CA GLY A 529 -3.22 13.54 -35.14
C GLY A 529 -1.99 12.99 -34.41
N GLU A 530 -2.09 12.66 -33.13
CA GLU A 530 -1.00 12.10 -32.34
C GLU A 530 -0.89 10.59 -32.54
N ALA A 531 0.32 10.09 -32.72
CA ALA A 531 0.63 8.68 -32.83
C ALA A 531 0.80 8.05 -31.44
N LEU A 532 -0.03 7.10 -31.09
CA LEU A 532 -0.05 6.41 -29.81
C LEU A 532 0.25 4.92 -30.00
N PRO A 533 1.22 4.34 -29.27
CA PRO A 533 1.52 2.92 -29.37
C PRO A 533 0.33 2.07 -28.91
N VAL A 534 0.14 0.95 -29.60
CA VAL A 534 -0.95 0.01 -29.29
C VAL A 534 -0.44 -1.06 -28.33
N TYR A 535 -1.09 -1.15 -27.17
CA TYR A 535 -0.87 -2.18 -26.17
C TYR A 535 -2.09 -3.09 -26.06
N ALA A 536 -1.86 -4.38 -25.77
CA ALA A 536 -2.94 -5.33 -25.56
C ALA A 536 -2.72 -6.12 -24.26
N PHE A 537 -3.82 -6.42 -23.57
CA PHE A 537 -3.79 -7.35 -22.44
C PHE A 537 -3.65 -8.78 -22.97
N THR A 538 -2.51 -9.37 -22.70
CA THR A 538 -2.19 -10.74 -23.13
C THR A 538 -1.75 -11.61 -21.97
N GLY A 539 -2.13 -12.90 -22.03
CA GLY A 539 -1.66 -13.91 -21.10
C GLY A 539 -0.33 -14.52 -21.55
N VAL A 540 0.70 -14.42 -20.72
CA VAL A 540 2.03 -14.97 -21.00
C VAL A 540 2.49 -15.93 -19.92
N PRO A 541 3.26 -16.97 -20.22
CA PRO A 541 3.92 -17.76 -19.20
C PRO A 541 5.01 -16.91 -18.53
N ALA A 542 4.94 -16.73 -17.21
CA ALA A 542 5.87 -15.85 -16.50
C ALA A 542 6.58 -16.56 -15.35
N ARG A 543 7.70 -15.99 -14.92
CA ARG A 543 8.43 -16.35 -13.72
C ARG A 543 8.83 -15.07 -12.97
N LEU A 544 8.55 -15.06 -11.66
CA LEU A 544 9.05 -14.06 -10.74
C LEU A 544 9.89 -14.76 -9.67
N SER A 545 10.96 -14.14 -9.19
CA SER A 545 11.76 -14.66 -8.07
C SER A 545 12.52 -13.53 -7.42
N GLY A 546 12.86 -13.69 -6.15
CA GLY A 546 13.58 -12.66 -5.43
C GLY A 546 14.10 -13.08 -4.09
N LEU A 547 14.83 -12.14 -3.50
CA LEU A 547 15.40 -12.22 -2.16
C LEU A 547 14.96 -11.00 -1.36
N GLU A 548 14.64 -11.23 -0.11
CA GLU A 548 14.27 -10.20 0.86
C GLU A 548 15.12 -10.41 2.12
N PHE A 549 15.70 -9.34 2.62
CA PHE A 549 16.43 -9.34 3.88
C PHE A 549 15.99 -8.13 4.70
N GLU A 550 15.78 -8.33 5.98
CA GLU A 550 15.61 -7.27 6.97
C GLU A 550 16.27 -7.67 8.28
N GLY A 551 16.97 -6.72 8.88
CA GLY A 551 17.63 -6.91 10.16
C GLY A 551 17.60 -5.66 11.00
N GLN A 552 17.48 -5.83 12.30
CA GLN A 552 17.67 -4.81 13.32
C GLN A 552 18.58 -5.40 14.39
N TRP A 553 19.67 -4.71 14.66
CA TRP A 553 20.68 -5.14 15.62
C TRP A 553 20.84 -4.09 16.72
N ARG A 554 20.51 -4.46 17.95
CA ARG A 554 20.77 -3.65 19.14
C ARG A 554 22.24 -3.72 19.47
N VAL A 555 22.98 -2.61 19.24
CA VAL A 555 24.43 -2.50 19.53
C VAL A 555 24.69 -2.01 20.94
N VAL A 556 23.88 -1.06 21.40
CA VAL A 556 23.96 -0.51 22.75
C VAL A 556 22.58 -0.57 23.37
N ASP A 557 22.48 -1.12 24.57
CA ASP A 557 21.25 -1.22 25.36
C ASP A 557 21.49 -0.70 26.78
N GLY A 558 21.11 0.53 27.06
CA GLY A 558 21.32 1.22 28.33
C GLY A 558 20.64 2.57 28.36
N ALA A 559 21.21 3.53 29.07
CA ALA A 559 20.71 4.92 29.09
C ALA A 559 20.67 5.53 27.67
N GLN A 560 21.58 5.13 26.83
CA GLN A 560 21.52 5.34 25.38
C GLN A 560 21.20 4.01 24.70
N ARG A 561 20.42 4.07 23.64
CA ARG A 561 20.12 2.93 22.77
C ARG A 561 20.65 3.20 21.39
N ILE A 562 21.35 2.22 20.81
CA ILE A 562 21.83 2.30 19.44
C ILE A 562 21.39 1.01 18.73
N ASP A 563 20.58 1.19 17.69
CA ASP A 563 20.20 0.11 16.78
C ASP A 563 20.76 0.39 15.38
N LEU A 564 21.33 -0.62 14.76
CA LEU A 564 21.61 -0.64 13.33
C LEU A 564 20.51 -1.44 12.65
N ASP A 565 20.02 -0.97 11.52
CA ASP A 565 19.10 -1.74 10.69
C ASP A 565 19.53 -1.79 9.24
N GLY A 566 19.21 -2.88 8.61
CA GLY A 566 19.50 -3.13 7.20
C GLY A 566 18.33 -3.80 6.50
N LYS A 567 18.11 -3.42 5.24
CA LYS A 567 17.13 -4.06 4.36
C LYS A 567 17.75 -4.24 2.98
N LEU A 568 17.38 -5.33 2.34
CA LEU A 568 17.70 -5.59 0.94
C LEU A 568 16.50 -6.28 0.31
N ASP A 569 16.10 -5.81 -0.85
CA ASP A 569 15.12 -6.46 -1.69
C ASP A 569 15.58 -6.52 -3.15
N LEU A 570 15.37 -7.67 -3.76
CA LEU A 570 15.67 -7.95 -5.16
C LEU A 570 14.51 -8.75 -5.75
N THR A 571 13.92 -8.25 -6.81
CA THR A 571 12.91 -8.97 -7.59
C THR A 571 13.36 -9.06 -9.06
N ARG A 572 13.19 -10.23 -9.65
CA ARG A 572 13.35 -10.48 -11.07
C ARG A 572 12.09 -11.10 -11.63
N ALA A 573 11.63 -10.59 -12.76
CA ALA A 573 10.47 -11.13 -13.47
C ALA A 573 10.76 -11.23 -14.97
N SER A 574 10.28 -12.28 -15.60
CA SER A 574 10.44 -12.50 -17.05
C SER A 574 9.30 -13.29 -17.64
N ASN A 575 9.00 -13.00 -18.90
CA ASN A 575 8.22 -13.85 -19.79
C ASN A 575 9.05 -15.09 -20.11
N ARG A 576 8.51 -16.29 -19.86
CA ARG A 576 9.24 -17.54 -20.05
C ARG A 576 9.24 -18.02 -21.51
N ALA A 577 8.36 -17.49 -22.36
CA ALA A 577 8.33 -17.82 -23.77
C ALA A 577 9.41 -17.07 -24.56
N THR A 578 9.60 -15.78 -24.26
CA THR A 578 10.55 -14.91 -24.97
C THR A 578 11.86 -14.70 -24.21
N GLY A 579 11.87 -14.91 -22.90
CA GLY A 579 13.00 -14.57 -22.02
C GLY A 579 13.06 -13.09 -21.63
N GLU A 580 12.22 -12.24 -22.19
CA GLU A 580 12.17 -10.81 -21.91
C GLU A 580 11.77 -10.50 -20.45
N PRO A 581 12.32 -9.45 -19.86
CA PRO A 581 11.85 -8.95 -18.58
C PRO A 581 10.38 -8.55 -18.62
N LEU A 582 9.66 -8.70 -17.51
CA LEU A 582 8.36 -8.06 -17.34
C LEU A 582 8.54 -6.57 -17.00
N PRO A 583 7.58 -5.70 -17.36
CA PRO A 583 7.67 -4.27 -17.10
C PRO A 583 7.56 -3.92 -15.61
N ARG A 584 8.02 -2.75 -15.22
CA ARG A 584 7.81 -2.10 -13.93
C ARG A 584 8.33 -2.89 -12.71
N ILE A 585 9.40 -3.64 -12.89
CA ILE A 585 10.10 -4.33 -11.81
C ILE A 585 11.08 -3.37 -11.15
N ALA A 586 10.94 -3.18 -9.84
CA ALA A 586 11.88 -2.38 -9.07
C ALA A 586 13.30 -2.98 -9.12
N PRO A 587 14.37 -2.15 -9.17
CA PRO A 587 15.74 -2.63 -9.09
C PRO A 587 16.04 -3.20 -7.70
N MET A 588 17.21 -3.82 -7.54
CA MET A 588 17.72 -4.14 -6.21
C MET A 588 17.83 -2.86 -5.39
N ARG A 589 17.29 -2.91 -4.17
CA ARG A 589 17.33 -1.80 -3.23
C ARG A 589 17.93 -2.25 -1.92
N THR A 590 18.84 -1.43 -1.40
CA THR A 590 19.49 -1.61 -0.10
C THR A 590 19.22 -0.40 0.77
N THR A 591 18.83 -0.62 2.02
CA THR A 591 18.67 0.42 3.03
C THR A 591 19.52 0.09 4.22
N LEU A 592 20.31 1.06 4.70
CA LEU A 592 21.07 1.00 5.93
C LEU A 592 20.60 2.11 6.85
N GLY A 593 20.27 1.78 8.08
CA GLY A 593 19.78 2.68 9.10
C GLY A 593 20.60 2.66 10.38
N PHE A 594 20.73 3.81 11.00
CA PHE A 594 21.29 4.03 12.32
C PHE A 594 20.24 4.73 13.17
N ASN A 595 19.86 4.13 14.29
CA ASN A 595 18.92 4.71 15.24
C ASN A 595 19.63 4.94 16.56
N TRP A 596 19.51 6.14 17.08
CA TRP A 596 19.98 6.52 18.40
C TRP A 596 18.80 7.00 19.24
N GLY A 597 18.76 6.63 20.51
CA GLY A 597 17.76 7.07 21.45
C GLY A 597 18.34 7.33 22.84
N GLN A 598 17.95 8.44 23.46
CA GLN A 598 18.30 8.78 24.84
C GLN A 598 17.13 9.50 25.50
N GLY A 599 16.56 8.90 26.53
CA GLY A 599 15.36 9.45 27.19
C GLY A 599 14.20 9.63 26.19
N ALA A 600 13.71 10.85 26.08
CA ALA A 600 12.63 11.21 25.18
C ALA A 600 13.07 11.48 23.73
N LEU A 601 14.37 11.65 23.48
CA LEU A 601 14.92 12.03 22.19
C LEU A 601 15.32 10.80 21.40
N THR A 602 14.93 10.78 20.10
CA THR A 602 15.41 9.80 19.14
C THR A 602 15.94 10.50 17.89
N ALA A 603 16.95 9.91 17.27
CA ALA A 603 17.48 10.34 15.98
C ALA A 603 17.70 9.13 15.09
N ARG A 604 17.39 9.26 13.80
CA ARG A 604 17.59 8.24 12.78
C ARG A 604 18.29 8.82 11.56
N GLY A 605 19.34 8.14 11.12
CA GLY A 605 19.95 8.33 9.81
C GLY A 605 19.67 7.13 8.93
N GLU A 606 19.32 7.34 7.67
CA GLU A 606 19.03 6.28 6.71
C GLU A 606 19.67 6.58 5.36
N VAL A 607 20.31 5.58 4.77
CA VAL A 607 20.84 5.61 3.41
C VAL A 607 20.09 4.55 2.59
N VAL A 608 19.39 5.00 1.55
CA VAL A 608 18.67 4.15 0.61
C VAL A 608 19.40 4.18 -0.73
N HIS A 609 19.91 3.03 -1.16
CA HIS A 609 20.52 2.86 -2.47
C HIS A 609 19.65 1.97 -3.35
N ALA A 610 19.25 2.48 -4.51
CA ALA A 610 18.64 1.70 -5.57
C ALA A 610 19.63 1.52 -6.71
N ALA A 611 19.84 0.28 -7.13
CA ALA A 611 20.68 -0.03 -8.29
C ALA A 611 20.04 0.45 -9.59
N SER A 612 20.81 0.49 -10.67
CA SER A 612 20.23 0.72 -12.00
C SER A 612 19.29 -0.42 -12.40
N GLN A 613 18.15 -0.08 -13.04
CA GLN A 613 17.28 -1.07 -13.66
C GLN A 613 17.53 -1.10 -15.17
N THR A 614 18.35 -2.05 -15.59
CA THR A 614 18.67 -2.25 -17.02
C THR A 614 17.89 -3.41 -17.63
N ARG A 615 17.21 -4.21 -16.79
CA ARG A 615 16.37 -5.32 -17.26
C ARG A 615 14.94 -4.83 -17.46
N VAL A 616 14.70 -4.25 -18.61
CA VAL A 616 13.41 -3.72 -19.03
C VAL A 616 12.96 -4.42 -20.32
N PRO A 617 11.64 -4.53 -20.62
CA PRO A 617 11.17 -5.06 -21.87
C PRO A 617 11.54 -4.15 -23.06
N ALA A 618 11.41 -4.67 -24.27
CA ALA A 618 11.59 -3.88 -25.49
C ALA A 618 10.65 -2.67 -25.47
N GLY A 619 11.17 -1.50 -25.85
CA GLY A 619 10.42 -0.24 -25.86
C GLY A 619 10.35 0.50 -24.50
N ASP A 620 10.78 -0.11 -23.40
CA ASP A 620 10.90 0.58 -22.12
C ASP A 620 12.32 1.16 -21.93
N VAL A 621 12.45 2.18 -21.06
CA VAL A 621 13.71 2.91 -20.83
C VAL A 621 14.34 2.47 -19.50
N PRO A 622 15.64 2.09 -19.49
CA PRO A 622 16.36 1.81 -18.26
C PRO A 622 16.41 3.00 -17.32
N THR A 623 16.51 2.74 -16.00
CA THR A 623 16.71 3.78 -14.99
C THR A 623 18.10 3.69 -14.38
N GLY A 624 18.71 4.85 -14.11
CA GLY A 624 19.98 4.96 -13.40
C GLY A 624 19.87 4.58 -11.92
N SER A 625 20.99 4.26 -11.31
CA SER A 625 21.09 4.08 -9.85
C SER A 625 21.00 5.42 -9.14
N TYR A 626 20.54 5.39 -7.88
CA TYR A 626 20.50 6.58 -7.03
C TYR A 626 20.74 6.22 -5.56
N THR A 627 21.13 7.23 -4.79
CA THR A 627 21.28 7.12 -3.33
C THR A 627 20.60 8.30 -2.66
N LEU A 628 19.68 8.00 -1.76
CA LEU A 628 18.98 8.99 -0.93
C LEU A 628 19.49 8.91 0.50
N VAL A 629 19.72 10.06 1.12
CA VAL A 629 20.04 10.18 2.54
C VAL A 629 18.87 10.86 3.24
N ILE A 630 18.39 10.23 4.30
CA ILE A 630 17.24 10.68 5.09
C ILE A 630 17.70 10.81 6.54
N LEU A 631 17.40 11.94 7.17
CA LEU A 631 17.63 12.14 8.60
C LEU A 631 16.31 12.48 9.26
N SER A 632 16.06 11.94 10.43
CA SER A 632 14.90 12.31 11.25
C SER A 632 15.26 12.36 12.72
N THR A 633 14.61 13.24 13.43
CA THR A 633 14.66 13.31 14.89
C THR A 633 13.24 13.45 15.43
N SER A 634 13.00 12.85 16.59
CA SER A 634 11.74 13.02 17.29
C SER A 634 11.97 13.12 18.79
N CYS A 635 11.08 13.84 19.45
CA CYS A 635 11.09 14.03 20.89
C CYS A 635 9.70 13.76 21.44
N SER A 636 9.61 12.81 22.38
CA SER A 636 8.39 12.59 23.16
C SER A 636 8.28 13.68 24.22
N ILE A 637 7.12 14.32 24.32
CA ILE A 637 6.85 15.41 25.24
C ILE A 637 5.56 15.15 26.04
N LYS A 638 5.40 15.79 27.18
CA LYS A 638 4.15 15.82 27.92
C LYS A 638 3.53 17.20 27.82
N LEU A 639 2.28 17.29 27.43
CA LEU A 639 1.52 18.52 27.26
C LEU A 639 0.27 18.44 28.11
N GLY A 640 0.33 18.98 29.33
CA GLY A 640 -0.81 19.02 30.28
C GLY A 640 -1.39 17.63 30.60
N GLY A 641 -0.54 16.59 30.67
CA GLY A 641 -0.97 15.20 30.91
C GLY A 641 -1.13 14.35 29.62
N ALA A 642 -1.23 14.97 28.46
CA ALA A 642 -1.27 14.29 27.15
C ALA A 642 0.14 13.91 26.67
N ASP A 643 0.23 12.78 25.94
CA ASP A 643 1.46 12.34 25.31
C ASP A 643 1.63 13.04 23.95
N GLY A 644 2.80 13.65 23.73
CA GLY A 644 3.13 14.34 22.49
C GLY A 644 4.38 13.76 21.82
N LEU A 645 4.42 13.87 20.50
CA LEU A 645 5.57 13.56 19.66
C LEU A 645 5.83 14.75 18.73
N VAL A 646 6.95 15.43 18.91
CA VAL A 646 7.45 16.43 17.95
C VAL A 646 8.48 15.74 17.07
N PHE A 647 8.45 15.98 15.77
CA PHE A 647 9.43 15.42 14.86
C PHE A 647 9.85 16.37 13.74
N VAL A 648 11.07 16.16 13.26
CA VAL A 648 11.61 16.80 12.06
C VAL A 648 12.22 15.72 11.18
N LYS A 649 11.95 15.76 9.88
CA LYS A 649 12.47 14.82 8.88
C LYS A 649 13.08 15.59 7.70
N LEU A 650 14.30 15.25 7.34
CA LEU A 650 15.04 15.73 6.17
C LEU A 650 15.09 14.59 5.15
N THR A 651 14.54 14.79 3.98
CA THR A 651 14.51 13.77 2.91
C THR A 651 15.39 14.20 1.76
N ASN A 652 15.99 13.22 1.07
CA ASN A 652 16.89 13.44 -0.07
C ASN A 652 17.92 14.56 0.20
N LEU A 653 18.68 14.44 1.29
CA LEU A 653 19.61 15.48 1.74
C LEU A 653 20.62 15.87 0.66
N GLY A 654 21.06 14.89 -0.15
CA GLY A 654 21.96 15.10 -1.30
C GLY A 654 21.32 15.79 -2.48
N ASN A 655 20.00 15.97 -2.51
CA ASN A 655 19.22 16.44 -3.66
C ASN A 655 19.52 15.62 -4.93
N ALA A 656 19.64 14.29 -4.78
CA ALA A 656 19.91 13.37 -5.87
C ALA A 656 18.70 13.28 -6.80
N LEU A 657 18.92 13.36 -8.11
CA LEU A 657 17.90 13.08 -9.11
C LEU A 657 17.68 11.56 -9.17
N ALA A 658 16.44 11.15 -9.02
CA ALA A 658 16.04 9.75 -8.93
C ALA A 658 14.71 9.51 -9.64
N TYR A 659 14.56 8.33 -10.24
CA TYR A 659 13.33 7.89 -10.90
C TYR A 659 12.89 6.54 -10.36
N ASN A 660 11.58 6.37 -10.20
CA ASN A 660 11.01 5.09 -9.78
C ASN A 660 10.88 4.14 -10.99
N ALA A 661 11.65 3.07 -11.01
CA ALA A 661 11.62 2.10 -12.10
C ALA A 661 10.29 1.31 -12.19
N ALA A 662 9.50 1.25 -11.11
CA ALA A 662 8.17 0.64 -11.11
C ALA A 662 7.08 1.58 -11.67
N SER A 663 7.42 2.85 -11.94
CA SER A 663 6.55 3.78 -12.63
C SER A 663 6.39 3.37 -14.10
N ILE A 664 5.25 3.71 -14.69
CA ILE A 664 5.00 3.48 -16.13
C ILE A 664 6.01 4.25 -16.98
N SER A 665 6.49 3.64 -18.07
CA SER A 665 7.60 4.17 -18.88
C SER A 665 7.32 5.54 -19.48
N THR A 666 6.08 5.80 -19.91
CA THR A 666 5.64 7.07 -20.50
C THR A 666 5.66 8.23 -19.51
N VAL A 667 5.37 7.98 -18.25
CA VAL A 667 5.29 9.00 -17.18
C VAL A 667 6.59 9.13 -16.39
N ARG A 668 7.40 8.07 -16.35
CA ARG A 668 8.65 8.07 -15.59
C ARG A 668 9.56 9.26 -15.84
N PRO A 669 9.82 9.68 -17.10
CA PRO A 669 10.66 10.84 -17.37
C PRO A 669 10.01 12.18 -16.98
N LEU A 670 8.68 12.22 -16.80
CA LEU A 670 7.92 13.39 -16.38
C LEU A 670 7.90 13.56 -14.85
N SER A 671 8.16 12.48 -14.10
CA SER A 671 7.90 12.39 -12.66
C SER A 671 9.10 11.86 -11.87
N PRO A 672 10.19 12.64 -11.74
CA PRO A 672 11.27 12.28 -10.83
C PRO A 672 10.79 12.24 -9.37
N LEU A 673 11.50 11.48 -8.54
CA LEU A 673 11.25 11.39 -7.09
C LEU A 673 11.48 12.75 -6.40
N PRO A 674 10.88 12.97 -5.22
CA PRO A 674 10.99 14.23 -4.48
C PRO A 674 12.44 14.70 -4.28
N GLY A 675 12.68 15.97 -4.49
CA GLY A 675 13.92 16.63 -4.15
C GLY A 675 14.13 16.78 -2.65
N ARG A 676 15.12 17.59 -2.26
CA ARG A 676 15.38 17.86 -0.84
C ARG A 676 14.16 18.50 -0.18
N GLY A 677 13.73 17.93 0.94
CA GLY A 677 12.60 18.42 1.73
C GLY A 677 12.88 18.41 3.23
N VAL A 678 12.26 19.35 3.95
CA VAL A 678 12.23 19.42 5.41
C VAL A 678 10.78 19.35 5.84
N MET A 679 10.41 18.31 6.57
CA MET A 679 9.08 18.11 7.15
C MET A 679 9.18 18.22 8.67
N ALA A 680 8.29 18.99 9.29
CA ALA A 680 8.10 19.03 10.73
C ALA A 680 6.67 18.62 11.08
N GLY A 681 6.49 18.05 12.26
CA GLY A 681 5.16 17.70 12.74
C GLY A 681 5.09 17.60 14.26
N LEU A 682 3.85 17.68 14.72
CA LEU A 682 3.46 17.49 16.10
C LEU A 682 2.27 16.53 16.13
N ARG A 683 2.37 15.49 16.94
CA ARG A 683 1.22 14.64 17.29
C ARG A 683 1.00 14.70 18.79
N VAL A 684 -0.25 14.79 19.21
CA VAL A 684 -0.67 14.75 20.61
C VAL A 684 -1.72 13.67 20.79
N GLY A 685 -1.57 12.80 21.81
CA GLY A 685 -2.56 11.79 22.19
C GLY A 685 -3.02 12.00 23.63
N PHE A 686 -4.29 11.86 23.91
CA PHE A 686 -4.91 12.09 25.23
C PHE A 686 -5.91 10.98 25.60
#